data_020d120c704528e690c177fa12f22b73
#
_entry.id   020d120c704528e690c177fa12f22b73
#
_cell.length_a   1.000
_cell.length_b   1.000
_cell.length_c   1.000
_cell.angle_alpha   90.00
_cell.angle_beta   90.00
_cell.angle_gamma   90.00
#
_symmetry.space_group_name_H-M   'P 1'
#
loop_
_entity.id
_entity.type
_entity.pdbx_description
1 polymer ?
#
loop_
_entity_poly.entity_id
_entity_poly.type
_entity_poly.pdbx_seq_one_letter_code
_entity_poly.pdbx_strand_id
1 'polypeptide(L)'
;MLSFNKFRLLLLVGVWLVIGTLSLSARDINVRGTITSVEGEPLYRVSIYNAGTNKLVGVTNEDGRYLVKIDSEGELLFTSLGYEEKKVAVRGELTIDVILDPSSIALEEVIVSAKKITDNVIPEPTDIEVKGNYFHIKTRVKIPRELFSTNARMIIQPGIYNVSKGKMIFLNPLVFDGKEYAITQERMYDYNSAQDPLSKYVQIKSTSSRRDDLVGYNDSTYVENPNDDFRCDMMVAMENYNRVLYRDTFVIARGVVNPLRFLKYEIPGSMVKNEKFFPQPEMQLRDTQGDVNLTFPVNKSVLDLNAGNNRAEMEALITRLRQVENDPNARLKSFSIAGTASPEGNYAKNKQLAKARMSSAMSFIMKELNESTRNQIELATDASVESWDRVVALLRADGKAEEADAIQAIIDKYPNDPNRQSINVVRLPFYRPMITTQYLPQLRRVSYELLFSQYRYLTDEEIVALYRNRSSELSRNELWRLYSGADSIDEREAICRRALEIYPKFLVAATDLASILIEKGTPDTELLLPYLDMKELPDETRLNQVLAWLSAGRYVQADSLASYLPDEGVYHKARVYAAALNGRYEEVIQEISAESPFNEVLMLLAIKANDQAWEKAKLLGNSPKENYIKAVAANRVDEVVKALSYLEKAFKDDPSLRDIASIDGDLLDLLQEED
;
A
#
# COMPACT_ATOMS: atom_id res chain seq x y z
N MET A 1 79.87 33.58 -9.37
CA MET A 1 78.93 32.44 -9.20
C MET A 1 77.90 32.64 -8.09
N LEU A 2 77.63 33.85 -7.64
CA LEU A 2 76.68 34.17 -6.56
C LEU A 2 75.44 34.96 -7.01
N SER A 3 75.31 35.24 -8.30
CA SER A 3 74.21 36.02 -8.84
C SER A 3 73.04 35.17 -9.41
N PHE A 4 73.30 33.95 -9.79
CA PHE A 4 72.31 33.06 -10.42
C PHE A 4 71.32 32.39 -9.43
N ASN A 5 71.70 32.20 -8.19
CA ASN A 5 70.84 31.57 -7.20
C ASN A 5 69.79 32.52 -6.59
N LYS A 6 70.10 33.83 -6.55
CA LYS A 6 69.09 34.83 -6.06
C LYS A 6 67.95 35.07 -7.05
N PHE A 7 68.24 34.94 -8.33
CA PHE A 7 67.20 35.11 -9.37
C PHE A 7 66.24 33.90 -9.43
N ARG A 8 66.76 32.68 -9.19
CA ARG A 8 65.89 31.47 -9.07
C ARG A 8 65.06 31.45 -7.82
N LEU A 9 65.55 31.96 -6.70
CA LEU A 9 64.80 32.07 -5.47
C LEU A 9 63.65 33.11 -5.55
N LEU A 10 63.92 34.25 -6.25
CA LEU A 10 62.90 35.29 -6.53
C LEU A 10 61.81 34.80 -7.50
N LEU A 11 62.16 33.96 -8.51
CA LEU A 11 61.20 33.38 -9.43
C LEU A 11 60.34 32.29 -8.75
N LEU A 12 60.91 31.50 -7.85
CA LEU A 12 60.15 30.50 -7.05
C LEU A 12 59.21 31.15 -6.04
N VAL A 13 59.64 32.24 -5.39
CA VAL A 13 58.75 33.00 -4.47
C VAL A 13 57.67 33.74 -5.22
N GLY A 14 57.96 34.27 -6.44
CA GLY A 14 56.96 34.91 -7.31
C GLY A 14 55.92 33.94 -7.83
N VAL A 15 56.30 32.67 -8.16
CA VAL A 15 55.35 31.63 -8.60
C VAL A 15 54.50 31.14 -7.43
N TRP A 16 55.04 31.06 -6.20
CA TRP A 16 54.27 30.74 -5.00
C TRP A 16 53.29 31.85 -4.61
N LEU A 17 53.63 33.12 -4.85
CA LEU A 17 52.75 34.27 -4.55
C LEU A 17 51.62 34.39 -5.62
N VAL A 18 51.85 33.94 -6.85
CA VAL A 18 50.83 33.92 -7.92
C VAL A 18 49.87 32.72 -7.76
N ILE A 19 50.38 31.59 -7.23
CA ILE A 19 49.51 30.42 -6.93
C ILE A 19 48.68 30.63 -5.63
N GLY A 20 49.10 31.54 -4.75
CA GLY A 20 48.38 31.87 -3.50
C GLY A 20 47.19 32.82 -3.65
N THR A 21 46.94 33.35 -4.85
CA THR A 21 45.80 34.27 -5.12
C THR A 21 44.82 33.71 -6.17
N LEU A 22 44.72 32.40 -6.36
CA LEU A 22 43.52 31.82 -6.85
C LEU A 22 42.47 31.89 -5.74
N SER A 23 41.97 33.09 -5.50
CA SER A 23 40.68 33.25 -4.82
C SER A 23 39.69 32.37 -5.58
N LEU A 24 39.28 31.26 -4.98
CA LEU A 24 38.08 30.59 -5.46
C LEU A 24 36.97 31.65 -5.39
N SER A 25 36.68 32.23 -6.53
CA SER A 25 35.56 33.15 -6.66
C SER A 25 34.33 32.26 -6.45
N ALA A 26 33.77 32.37 -5.30
CA ALA A 26 32.49 31.75 -4.99
C ALA A 26 31.53 32.15 -6.12
N ARG A 27 31.03 31.13 -6.81
CA ARG A 27 30.16 31.34 -7.99
C ARG A 27 28.74 31.01 -7.57
N ASP A 28 27.87 31.99 -7.71
CA ASP A 28 26.44 31.77 -7.55
C ASP A 28 25.94 30.71 -8.53
N ILE A 29 25.33 29.66 -8.02
CA ILE A 29 24.69 28.58 -8.78
C ILE A 29 23.20 28.51 -8.47
N ASN A 30 22.43 27.98 -9.39
CA ASN A 30 21.04 27.67 -9.19
C ASN A 30 20.90 26.24 -8.68
N VAL A 31 20.46 26.09 -7.45
CA VAL A 31 20.18 24.81 -6.79
C VAL A 31 18.69 24.54 -6.81
N ARG A 32 18.32 23.36 -7.23
CA ARG A 32 16.93 22.87 -7.24
C ARG A 32 16.83 21.57 -6.46
N GLY A 33 15.62 21.18 -6.09
CA GLY A 33 15.37 19.91 -5.43
C GLY A 33 13.93 19.79 -4.97
N THR A 34 13.65 18.68 -4.28
CA THR A 34 12.36 18.40 -3.68
C THR A 34 12.54 18.19 -2.19
N ILE A 35 11.62 18.73 -1.40
CA ILE A 35 11.60 18.53 0.05
C ILE A 35 10.40 17.67 0.40
N THR A 36 10.67 16.56 1.10
CA THR A 36 9.64 15.60 1.51
C THR A 36 9.68 15.34 3.01
N SER A 37 8.60 14.80 3.55
CA SER A 37 8.57 14.19 4.88
C SER A 37 9.29 12.83 4.86
N VAL A 38 9.46 12.22 6.02
CA VAL A 38 9.99 10.85 6.15
C VAL A 38 9.10 9.79 5.48
N GLU A 39 7.81 10.09 5.30
CA GLU A 39 6.85 9.23 4.59
C GLU A 39 6.89 9.43 3.07
N GLY A 40 7.73 10.37 2.58
CA GLY A 40 7.87 10.67 1.14
C GLY A 40 6.85 11.68 0.61
N GLU A 41 6.02 12.31 1.47
CA GLU A 41 5.08 13.33 1.05
C GLU A 41 5.78 14.65 0.75
N PRO A 42 5.45 15.35 -0.35
CA PRO A 42 6.03 16.65 -0.69
C PRO A 42 5.62 17.70 0.33
N LEU A 43 6.59 18.47 0.84
CA LEU A 43 6.34 19.50 1.82
C LEU A 43 6.18 20.88 1.14
N TYR A 44 4.98 21.41 1.24
CA TYR A 44 4.62 22.73 0.74
C TYR A 44 5.05 23.84 1.69
N ARG A 45 5.55 24.96 1.16
CA ARG A 45 5.95 26.16 1.93
C ARG A 45 7.10 25.96 2.92
N VAL A 46 8.01 25.04 2.65
CA VAL A 46 9.27 25.00 3.41
C VAL A 46 10.08 26.25 3.07
N SER A 47 10.44 27.01 4.07
CA SER A 47 11.28 28.20 3.92
C SER A 47 12.74 27.79 3.79
N ILE A 48 13.43 28.36 2.80
CA ILE A 48 14.83 28.03 2.49
C ILE A 48 15.68 29.27 2.67
N TYR A 49 16.60 29.23 3.61
CA TYR A 49 17.50 30.31 3.92
C TYR A 49 18.93 29.98 3.51
N ASN A 50 19.70 31.01 3.16
CA ASN A 50 21.14 30.90 3.13
C ASN A 50 21.63 30.93 4.59
N ALA A 51 22.17 29.80 5.06
CA ALA A 51 22.56 29.65 6.48
C ALA A 51 23.67 30.59 6.91
N GLY A 52 24.55 31.02 5.98
CA GLY A 52 25.64 31.96 6.26
C GLY A 52 25.17 33.41 6.42
N THR A 53 24.10 33.80 5.71
CA THR A 53 23.57 35.19 5.73
C THR A 53 22.23 35.32 6.42
N ASN A 54 21.60 34.19 6.80
CA ASN A 54 20.22 34.10 7.30
C ASN A 54 19.17 34.74 6.38
N LYS A 55 19.47 34.85 5.08
CA LYS A 55 18.57 35.44 4.11
C LYS A 55 17.66 34.36 3.51
N LEU A 56 16.36 34.63 3.45
CA LEU A 56 15.40 33.78 2.72
C LEU A 56 15.76 33.82 1.23
N VAL A 57 16.03 32.66 0.64
CA VAL A 57 16.40 32.50 -0.78
C VAL A 57 15.33 31.79 -1.60
N GLY A 58 14.39 31.13 -0.97
CA GLY A 58 13.26 30.48 -1.65
C GLY A 58 12.27 29.80 -0.72
N VAL A 59 11.21 29.25 -1.32
CA VAL A 59 10.15 28.51 -0.64
C VAL A 59 9.70 27.37 -1.58
N THR A 60 9.31 26.22 -1.06
CA THR A 60 8.78 25.12 -1.87
C THR A 60 7.37 25.38 -2.39
N ASN A 61 7.08 24.87 -3.60
CA ASN A 61 5.74 24.85 -4.18
C ASN A 61 4.88 23.68 -3.65
N GLU A 62 3.68 23.47 -4.21
CA GLU A 62 2.76 22.39 -3.84
C GLU A 62 3.33 20.98 -4.04
N ASP A 63 4.25 20.80 -4.99
CA ASP A 63 4.96 19.55 -5.23
C ASP A 63 6.22 19.39 -4.33
N GLY A 64 6.44 20.26 -3.35
CA GLY A 64 7.63 20.26 -2.52
C GLY A 64 8.90 20.72 -3.27
N ARG A 65 8.80 21.22 -4.51
CA ARG A 65 9.94 21.60 -5.34
C ARG A 65 10.39 23.03 -5.08
N TYR A 66 11.70 23.24 -5.17
CA TYR A 66 12.30 24.56 -5.03
C TYR A 66 13.36 24.83 -6.09
N LEU A 67 13.64 26.12 -6.30
CA LEU A 67 14.76 26.62 -7.09
C LEU A 67 15.30 27.87 -6.40
N VAL A 68 16.56 27.84 -5.98
CA VAL A 68 17.21 28.93 -5.24
C VAL A 68 18.57 29.26 -5.85
N LYS A 69 18.98 30.51 -5.74
CA LYS A 69 20.30 30.98 -6.15
C LYS A 69 21.17 31.17 -4.91
N ILE A 70 22.31 30.48 -4.86
CA ILE A 70 23.23 30.50 -3.73
C ILE A 70 24.68 30.27 -4.20
N ASP A 71 25.63 30.67 -3.37
CA ASP A 71 27.04 30.36 -3.56
C ASP A 71 27.29 28.84 -3.61
N SER A 72 28.17 28.40 -4.53
CA SER A 72 28.54 26.99 -4.70
C SER A 72 29.09 26.32 -3.46
N GLU A 73 29.71 27.07 -2.56
CA GLU A 73 30.27 26.61 -1.29
C GLU A 73 29.35 27.02 -0.10
N GLY A 74 28.16 27.52 -0.39
CA GLY A 74 27.19 27.95 0.61
C GLY A 74 26.50 26.79 1.32
N GLU A 75 25.69 27.14 2.31
CA GLU A 75 24.86 26.20 3.08
C GLU A 75 23.42 26.67 3.07
N LEU A 76 22.48 25.76 2.79
CA LEU A 76 21.04 26.00 2.84
C LEU A 76 20.50 25.53 4.19
N LEU A 77 19.64 26.36 4.79
CA LEU A 77 18.85 26.01 5.97
C LEU A 77 17.39 25.86 5.55
N PHE A 78 16.86 24.68 5.75
CA PHE A 78 15.45 24.36 5.47
C PHE A 78 14.68 24.39 6.78
N THR A 79 13.60 25.17 6.80
CA THR A 79 12.73 25.30 7.97
C THR A 79 11.28 25.15 7.56
N SER A 80 10.55 24.31 8.27
CA SER A 80 9.12 24.15 8.11
C SER A 80 8.49 23.97 9.47
N LEU A 81 7.25 24.43 9.58
CA LEU A 81 6.51 24.33 10.82
C LEU A 81 6.13 22.86 11.08
N GLY A 82 6.42 22.36 12.27
CA GLY A 82 6.22 20.95 12.62
C GLY A 82 7.37 20.01 12.23
N TYR A 83 8.47 20.55 11.68
CA TYR A 83 9.65 19.78 11.29
C TYR A 83 10.92 20.33 11.94
N GLU A 84 11.93 19.48 12.13
CA GLU A 84 13.23 19.91 12.57
C GLU A 84 13.95 20.71 11.48
N GLU A 85 14.67 21.75 11.90
CA GLU A 85 15.49 22.54 10.97
C GLU A 85 16.64 21.68 10.42
N LYS A 86 16.85 21.72 9.11
CA LYS A 86 17.91 20.96 8.46
C LYS A 86 18.85 21.84 7.67
N LYS A 87 20.14 21.74 7.97
CA LYS A 87 21.20 22.41 7.23
C LYS A 87 21.86 21.47 6.26
N VAL A 88 22.07 21.94 5.03
CA VAL A 88 22.70 21.15 3.95
C VAL A 88 23.72 22.03 3.22
N ALA A 89 24.96 21.59 3.20
CA ALA A 89 26.03 22.25 2.44
C ALA A 89 25.83 21.99 0.94
N VAL A 90 25.94 23.02 0.11
CA VAL A 90 25.68 22.96 -1.33
C VAL A 90 26.79 22.22 -2.08
N ARG A 91 28.06 22.46 -1.76
CA ARG A 91 29.23 21.76 -2.33
C ARG A 91 29.24 21.71 -3.86
N GLY A 92 28.71 22.73 -4.53
CA GLY A 92 28.58 22.78 -5.98
C GLY A 92 27.52 21.88 -6.59
N GLU A 93 26.70 21.19 -5.81
CA GLU A 93 25.60 20.34 -6.29
C GLU A 93 24.45 21.22 -6.83
N LEU A 94 23.94 20.85 -8.03
CA LEU A 94 22.83 21.56 -8.67
C LEU A 94 21.46 21.00 -8.31
N THR A 95 21.41 19.82 -7.71
CA THR A 95 20.16 19.19 -7.26
C THR A 95 20.37 18.64 -5.86
N ILE A 96 19.58 19.10 -4.90
CA ILE A 96 19.64 18.70 -3.49
C ILE A 96 18.23 18.37 -3.04
N ASP A 97 17.93 17.09 -2.88
CA ASP A 97 16.67 16.64 -2.29
C ASP A 97 16.84 16.49 -0.78
N VAL A 98 15.82 16.93 -0.03
CA VAL A 98 15.89 17.00 1.43
C VAL A 98 14.68 16.31 2.05
N ILE A 99 14.94 15.46 3.02
CA ILE A 99 13.90 14.88 3.87
C ILE A 99 13.95 15.62 5.20
N LEU A 100 12.83 16.18 5.64
CA LEU A 100 12.70 16.79 6.96
C LEU A 100 12.08 15.79 7.94
N ASP A 101 12.68 15.73 9.10
CA ASP A 101 12.21 14.91 10.21
C ASP A 101 11.15 15.67 11.00
N PRO A 102 10.04 15.04 11.44
CA PRO A 102 9.05 15.69 12.29
C PRO A 102 9.71 16.18 13.58
N SER A 103 9.36 17.39 14.01
CA SER A 103 9.88 17.94 15.25
C SER A 103 9.32 17.16 16.43
N SER A 104 10.19 16.52 17.21
CA SER A 104 9.83 15.84 18.45
C SER A 104 9.32 16.79 19.55
N ILE A 105 9.45 18.10 19.35
CA ILE A 105 8.99 19.15 20.27
C ILE A 105 7.46 19.34 20.13
N ALA A 106 6.79 18.69 19.18
CA ALA A 106 5.41 18.98 18.84
C ALA A 106 4.37 18.44 19.83
N LEU A 107 4.68 17.58 20.81
CA LEU A 107 3.62 16.85 21.50
C LEU A 107 3.71 16.71 23.02
N GLU A 108 4.78 17.13 23.68
CA GLU A 108 4.79 17.15 25.14
C GLU A 108 5.26 18.51 25.66
N GLU A 109 4.30 19.24 26.27
CA GLU A 109 4.54 20.37 27.17
C GLU A 109 5.48 21.49 26.68
N VAL A 110 5.03 22.31 25.77
CA VAL A 110 5.51 23.69 25.77
C VAL A 110 4.46 24.58 26.41
N ILE A 111 4.07 24.25 27.59
CA ILE A 111 3.58 25.19 28.57
C ILE A 111 4.83 25.76 29.25
N VAL A 112 4.96 27.10 29.16
CA VAL A 112 5.87 27.92 29.93
C VAL A 112 7.22 28.21 29.28
N SER A 113 7.25 29.27 28.51
CA SER A 113 8.18 30.40 28.76
C SER A 113 7.99 31.60 27.83
N ALA A 114 6.95 31.64 27.08
CA ALA A 114 6.60 32.80 26.25
C ALA A 114 5.64 33.76 26.99
N LYS A 115 5.71 33.87 28.27
CA LYS A 115 4.77 34.56 29.16
C LYS A 115 4.56 36.05 28.89
N LYS A 116 5.39 36.70 28.02
CA LYS A 116 5.25 38.14 27.72
C LYS A 116 4.63 38.45 26.35
N ILE A 117 4.60 37.49 25.43
CA ILE A 117 4.01 37.70 24.11
C ILE A 117 2.74 36.87 23.94
N THR A 118 2.66 35.70 24.59
CA THR A 118 1.51 34.82 24.60
C THR A 118 0.28 35.45 25.28
N ASP A 119 0.46 36.23 26.31
CA ASP A 119 -0.66 36.98 26.91
C ASP A 119 -1.33 37.96 25.92
N ASN A 120 -0.78 38.11 24.74
CA ASN A 120 -1.16 39.12 23.78
C ASN A 120 -1.79 38.59 22.47
N VAL A 121 -1.55 37.35 22.06
CA VAL A 121 -2.29 36.67 20.96
C VAL A 121 -3.26 35.70 21.59
N ILE A 122 -4.50 36.10 21.76
CA ILE A 122 -5.52 35.26 22.39
C ILE A 122 -6.46 34.81 21.28
N PRO A 123 -6.44 33.48 20.90
CA PRO A 123 -7.51 32.93 20.09
C PRO A 123 -8.79 32.86 20.95
N GLU A 124 -9.90 33.28 20.38
CA GLU A 124 -11.20 33.02 20.99
C GLU A 124 -11.53 31.52 20.90
N PRO A 125 -12.44 31.00 21.75
CA PRO A 125 -12.92 29.63 21.64
C PRO A 125 -13.29 29.29 20.20
N THR A 126 -12.75 28.19 19.69
CA THR A 126 -12.86 27.81 18.28
C THR A 126 -14.03 26.86 18.11
N ASP A 127 -14.97 27.23 17.26
CA ASP A 127 -16.05 26.34 16.83
C ASP A 127 -15.55 25.52 15.64
N ILE A 128 -15.45 24.20 15.83
CA ILE A 128 -15.11 23.26 14.75
C ILE A 128 -16.38 22.46 14.43
N GLU A 129 -16.79 22.52 13.18
CA GLU A 129 -17.90 21.74 12.67
C GLU A 129 -17.38 20.63 11.74
N VAL A 130 -17.81 19.39 12.02
CA VAL A 130 -17.50 18.25 11.15
C VAL A 130 -18.72 17.93 10.31
N LYS A 131 -18.53 17.95 9.00
CA LYS A 131 -19.57 17.58 8.04
C LYS A 131 -18.99 16.64 6.97
N GLY A 132 -19.37 15.38 7.05
CA GLY A 132 -18.75 14.34 6.25
C GLY A 132 -17.25 14.24 6.53
N ASN A 133 -16.44 14.37 5.49
CA ASN A 133 -14.99 14.42 5.59
C ASN A 133 -14.41 15.84 5.66
N TYR A 134 -15.24 16.86 5.88
CA TYR A 134 -14.78 18.23 5.95
C TYR A 134 -14.84 18.77 7.36
N PHE A 135 -13.73 19.35 7.80
CA PHE A 135 -13.64 20.13 9.01
C PHE A 135 -13.74 21.60 8.65
N HIS A 136 -14.71 22.30 9.24
CA HIS A 136 -14.90 23.72 9.12
C HIS A 136 -14.47 24.39 10.42
N ILE A 137 -13.52 25.30 10.35
CA ILE A 137 -12.95 26.01 11.48
C ILE A 137 -13.36 27.45 11.41
N LYS A 138 -14.03 27.91 12.46
CA LYS A 138 -14.42 29.31 12.63
C LYS A 138 -13.91 29.82 13.96
N THR A 139 -13.00 30.79 13.93
CA THR A 139 -12.42 31.39 15.12
C THR A 139 -12.15 32.87 14.91
N ARG A 140 -11.84 33.60 15.97
CA ARG A 140 -11.30 34.94 15.93
C ARG A 140 -9.98 34.94 16.68
N VAL A 141 -9.06 35.72 16.16
CA VAL A 141 -7.75 35.91 16.76
C VAL A 141 -7.57 37.35 17.12
N LYS A 142 -7.32 37.61 18.39
CA LYS A 142 -6.95 38.93 18.88
C LYS A 142 -5.48 39.18 18.58
N ILE A 143 -5.21 40.15 17.73
CA ILE A 143 -3.88 40.56 17.31
C ILE A 143 -3.46 41.79 18.14
N PRO A 144 -2.49 41.65 19.05
CA PRO A 144 -2.06 42.77 19.87
C PRO A 144 -1.26 43.79 19.03
N ARG A 145 -1.52 45.05 19.30
CA ARG A 145 -0.86 46.18 18.60
C ARG A 145 0.68 46.16 18.73
N GLU A 146 1.20 45.66 19.83
CA GLU A 146 2.62 45.58 20.14
C GLU A 146 3.40 44.61 19.24
N LEU A 147 2.70 43.66 18.60
CA LEU A 147 3.31 42.68 17.70
C LEU A 147 3.65 43.27 16.31
N PHE A 148 3.07 44.42 15.95
CA PHE A 148 3.30 45.04 14.65
C PHE A 148 4.52 45.96 14.69
N SER A 149 5.71 45.37 14.60
CA SER A 149 6.89 46.13 14.22
C SER A 149 6.78 46.55 12.75
N THR A 150 7.25 47.75 12.42
CA THR A 150 7.20 48.31 11.05
C THR A 150 7.99 47.49 10.04
N ASN A 151 8.93 46.64 10.49
CA ASN A 151 9.86 45.82 9.68
C ASN A 151 9.72 44.33 9.91
N ALA A 152 8.57 43.89 10.39
CA ALA A 152 8.29 42.46 10.61
C ALA A 152 7.02 42.00 9.88
N ARG A 153 7.01 40.73 9.53
CA ARG A 153 5.84 39.95 9.07
C ARG A 153 5.41 39.03 10.18
N MET A 154 4.11 38.96 10.47
CA MET A 154 3.51 37.96 11.31
C MET A 154 2.71 36.98 10.45
N ILE A 155 2.96 35.70 10.62
CA ILE A 155 2.27 34.63 9.96
C ILE A 155 1.54 33.82 11.05
N ILE A 156 0.23 33.74 10.93
CA ILE A 156 -0.61 32.89 11.76
C ILE A 156 -1.06 31.73 10.89
N GLN A 157 -0.56 30.54 11.18
CA GLN A 157 -0.81 29.32 10.40
C GLN A 157 -1.65 28.36 11.25
N PRO A 158 -2.98 28.29 11.05
CA PRO A 158 -3.78 27.26 11.65
C PRO A 158 -3.50 25.91 11.00
N GLY A 159 -3.62 24.84 11.79
CA GLY A 159 -3.45 23.47 11.32
C GLY A 159 -4.28 22.50 12.14
N ILE A 160 -4.64 21.39 11.53
CA ILE A 160 -5.31 20.27 12.17
C ILE A 160 -4.27 19.15 12.30
N TYR A 161 -3.96 18.79 13.53
CA TYR A 161 -3.06 17.70 13.85
C TYR A 161 -3.85 16.43 14.07
N ASN A 162 -3.65 15.43 13.22
CA ASN A 162 -4.18 14.08 13.43
C ASN A 162 -3.29 13.37 14.44
N VAL A 163 -3.76 13.22 15.67
CA VAL A 163 -3.01 12.60 16.77
C VAL A 163 -2.78 11.12 16.50
N SER A 164 -3.78 10.42 15.94
CA SER A 164 -3.71 8.99 15.64
C SER A 164 -2.65 8.63 14.59
N LYS A 165 -2.41 9.55 13.62
CA LYS A 165 -1.47 9.33 12.50
C LYS A 165 -0.18 10.14 12.61
N GLY A 166 -0.08 11.04 13.58
CA GLY A 166 1.07 11.95 13.71
C GLY A 166 1.21 12.97 12.57
N LYS A 167 0.12 13.28 11.87
CA LYS A 167 0.14 14.11 10.64
C LYS A 167 -0.52 15.46 10.85
N MET A 168 0.13 16.53 10.36
CA MET A 168 -0.41 17.89 10.36
C MET A 168 -1.02 18.25 9.00
N ILE A 169 -2.23 18.80 9.00
CA ILE A 169 -2.91 19.36 7.84
C ILE A 169 -2.94 20.87 8.02
N PHE A 170 -2.23 21.60 7.18
CA PHE A 170 -2.19 23.06 7.26
C PHE A 170 -3.38 23.68 6.53
N LEU A 171 -3.98 24.66 7.17
CA LEU A 171 -5.03 25.52 6.61
C LEU A 171 -4.41 26.77 5.98
N ASN A 172 -5.24 27.64 5.39
CA ASN A 172 -4.73 28.88 4.83
C ASN A 172 -4.22 29.80 5.95
N PRO A 173 -3.03 30.41 5.81
CA PRO A 173 -2.50 31.32 6.82
C PRO A 173 -3.18 32.69 6.79
N LEU A 174 -3.15 33.36 7.92
CA LEU A 174 -3.34 34.80 8.02
C LEU A 174 -1.95 35.47 8.06
N VAL A 175 -1.71 36.41 7.17
CA VAL A 175 -0.43 37.11 7.08
C VAL A 175 -0.60 38.59 7.29
N PHE A 176 0.23 39.17 8.15
CA PHE A 176 0.21 40.59 8.49
C PHE A 176 1.59 41.18 8.27
N ASP A 177 1.72 42.09 7.31
CA ASP A 177 2.98 42.75 6.99
C ASP A 177 3.09 44.11 7.69
N GLY A 178 4.22 44.37 8.33
CA GLY A 178 4.62 45.68 8.75
C GLY A 178 4.81 46.61 7.54
N LYS A 179 4.60 47.90 7.70
CA LYS A 179 4.66 48.87 6.60
C LYS A 179 6.01 48.86 5.87
N GLU A 180 7.09 48.86 6.60
CA GLU A 180 8.45 48.83 6.04
C GLU A 180 8.80 47.47 5.48
N TYR A 181 8.31 46.40 6.10
CA TYR A 181 8.44 45.03 5.58
C TYR A 181 7.84 44.91 4.17
N ALA A 182 6.60 45.36 3.98
CA ALA A 182 5.92 45.33 2.67
C ALA A 182 6.69 46.07 1.58
N ILE A 183 7.16 47.29 1.88
CA ILE A 183 7.94 48.12 0.93
C ILE A 183 9.27 47.43 0.55
N THR A 184 9.92 46.77 1.49
CA THR A 184 11.20 46.12 1.26
C THR A 184 11.01 44.79 0.52
N GLN A 185 9.92 44.06 0.77
CA GLN A 185 9.56 42.85 0.02
C GLN A 185 9.36 43.16 -1.47
N GLU A 186 8.65 44.22 -1.79
CA GLU A 186 8.49 44.68 -3.18
C GLU A 186 9.84 44.92 -3.87
N ARG A 187 10.80 45.49 -3.16
CA ARG A 187 12.16 45.74 -3.67
C ARG A 187 12.98 44.47 -3.80
N MET A 188 12.89 43.54 -2.86
CA MET A 188 13.66 42.31 -2.86
C MET A 188 13.24 41.34 -3.96
N TYR A 189 11.95 41.29 -4.28
CA TYR A 189 11.40 40.45 -5.35
C TYR A 189 11.33 41.13 -6.72
N ASP A 190 12.14 42.17 -6.91
CA ASP A 190 12.27 42.89 -8.20
C ASP A 190 10.92 43.39 -8.75
N TYR A 191 10.11 43.99 -7.86
CA TYR A 191 8.76 44.48 -8.10
C TYR A 191 7.70 43.41 -8.45
N ASN A 192 8.00 42.13 -8.24
CA ASN A 192 7.07 41.04 -8.56
C ASN A 192 6.48 40.43 -7.30
N SER A 193 5.38 40.96 -6.78
CA SER A 193 4.63 40.42 -5.65
C SER A 193 4.11 38.97 -5.91
N ALA A 194 4.05 38.54 -7.17
CA ALA A 194 3.69 37.18 -7.53
C ALA A 194 4.76 36.12 -7.14
N GLN A 195 5.97 36.55 -6.77
CA GLN A 195 7.02 35.64 -6.27
C GLN A 195 6.93 35.38 -4.76
N ASP A 196 6.21 36.22 -4.01
CA ASP A 196 5.94 35.95 -2.60
C ASP A 196 4.74 34.97 -2.49
N PRO A 197 4.94 33.73 -2.12
CA PRO A 197 3.85 32.72 -2.04
C PRO A 197 2.79 33.08 -0.99
N LEU A 198 3.14 33.94 -0.03
CA LEU A 198 2.23 34.39 1.02
C LEU A 198 1.48 35.67 0.65
N SER A 199 1.81 36.33 -0.46
CA SER A 199 1.21 37.60 -0.87
C SER A 199 -0.31 37.56 -0.96
N LYS A 200 -0.88 36.46 -1.44
CA LYS A 200 -2.33 36.23 -1.55
C LYS A 200 -3.06 36.13 -0.20
N TYR A 201 -2.34 35.93 0.88
CA TYR A 201 -2.89 35.78 2.22
C TYR A 201 -2.65 37.00 3.10
N VAL A 202 -1.96 38.00 2.58
CA VAL A 202 -1.71 39.24 3.31
C VAL A 202 -3.03 39.96 3.56
N GLN A 203 -3.40 40.09 4.82
CA GLN A 203 -4.58 40.84 5.23
C GLN A 203 -4.32 42.33 5.13
N ILE A 204 -5.36 43.09 4.84
CA ILE A 204 -5.27 44.56 4.86
C ILE A 204 -4.91 44.97 6.29
N LYS A 205 -3.84 45.71 6.42
CA LYS A 205 -3.32 46.15 7.72
C LYS A 205 -4.30 46.97 8.47
N SER A 206 -4.54 46.59 9.70
CA SER A 206 -5.02 47.57 10.65
C SER A 206 -3.88 48.53 10.94
N THR A 207 -4.05 49.74 10.57
CA THR A 207 -3.10 50.83 10.87
C THR A 207 -3.36 51.46 12.24
N SER A 208 -4.23 50.88 13.02
CA SER A 208 -4.58 51.39 14.36
C SER A 208 -3.50 51.03 15.37
N SER A 209 -2.60 51.93 15.64
CA SER A 209 -1.63 51.83 16.74
C SER A 209 -2.25 52.00 18.14
N ARG A 210 -3.56 52.09 18.26
CA ARG A 210 -4.23 52.48 19.51
C ARG A 210 -5.00 51.38 20.20
N ARG A 211 -5.30 50.28 19.51
CA ARG A 211 -6.06 49.14 20.08
C ARG A 211 -5.68 47.84 19.39
N ASP A 212 -5.90 46.73 20.08
CA ASP A 212 -5.79 45.40 19.53
C ASP A 212 -6.86 45.20 18.46
N ASP A 213 -6.52 44.45 17.42
CA ASP A 213 -7.44 44.05 16.36
C ASP A 213 -7.96 42.62 16.57
N LEU A 214 -9.24 42.45 16.29
CA LEU A 214 -9.89 41.14 16.30
C LEU A 214 -10.14 40.70 14.85
N VAL A 215 -9.43 39.68 14.42
CA VAL A 215 -9.48 39.20 13.04
C VAL A 215 -10.22 37.87 13.01
N GLY A 216 -11.28 37.79 12.19
CA GLY A 216 -12.01 36.54 11.96
C GLY A 216 -11.25 35.61 11.04
N TYR A 217 -11.29 34.33 11.35
CA TYR A 217 -10.78 33.25 10.53
C TYR A 217 -11.89 32.23 10.26
N ASN A 218 -12.04 31.85 9.00
CA ASN A 218 -12.98 30.82 8.59
C ASN A 218 -12.37 30.04 7.42
N ASP A 219 -12.12 28.76 7.60
CA ASP A 219 -11.55 27.89 6.58
C ASP A 219 -12.07 26.46 6.76
N SER A 220 -11.84 25.62 5.75
CA SER A 220 -12.21 24.22 5.79
C SER A 220 -11.16 23.34 5.13
N THR A 221 -11.06 22.13 5.59
CA THR A 221 -10.16 21.12 5.02
C THR A 221 -10.78 19.75 4.97
N TYR A 222 -10.35 18.97 3.99
CA TYR A 222 -10.70 17.57 3.86
C TYR A 222 -9.82 16.72 4.78
N VAL A 223 -10.42 15.75 5.45
CA VAL A 223 -9.74 14.72 6.26
C VAL A 223 -10.14 13.33 5.77
N GLU A 224 -9.19 12.42 5.72
CA GLU A 224 -9.46 11.06 5.21
C GLU A 224 -10.44 10.28 6.09
N ASN A 225 -10.25 10.37 7.41
CA ASN A 225 -11.14 9.74 8.38
C ASN A 225 -11.49 10.74 9.49
N PRO A 226 -12.71 11.26 9.51
CA PRO A 226 -13.14 12.22 10.55
C PRO A 226 -13.34 11.60 11.94
N ASN A 227 -13.21 10.28 12.08
CA ASN A 227 -13.27 9.58 13.37
C ASN A 227 -11.88 9.38 14.01
N ASP A 228 -10.80 9.80 13.34
CA ASP A 228 -9.47 9.87 13.97
C ASP A 228 -9.47 10.96 15.06
N ASP A 229 -8.48 10.92 15.93
CA ASP A 229 -8.31 11.92 16.96
C ASP A 229 -7.60 13.16 16.39
N PHE A 230 -8.23 14.31 16.55
CA PHE A 230 -7.69 15.56 16.01
C PHE A 230 -7.51 16.62 17.08
N ARG A 231 -6.51 17.47 16.85
CA ARG A 231 -6.26 18.69 17.61
C ARG A 231 -6.09 19.84 16.63
N CYS A 232 -6.67 20.98 16.93
CA CYS A 232 -6.49 22.18 16.12
C CYS A 232 -5.43 23.07 16.78
N ASP A 233 -4.33 23.29 16.09
CA ASP A 233 -3.22 24.09 16.54
C ASP A 233 -3.14 25.38 15.71
N MET A 234 -2.78 26.49 16.35
CA MET A 234 -2.48 27.75 15.69
C MET A 234 -1.01 28.08 15.92
N MET A 235 -0.26 28.13 14.84
CA MET A 235 1.15 28.45 14.89
C MET A 235 1.34 29.92 14.51
N VAL A 236 2.12 30.64 15.30
CA VAL A 236 2.43 32.03 15.07
C VAL A 236 3.93 32.18 14.83
N ALA A 237 4.31 32.79 13.72
CA ALA A 237 5.68 33.12 13.42
C ALA A 237 5.82 34.61 13.14
N MET A 238 6.86 35.23 13.67
CA MET A 238 7.27 36.59 13.33
C MET A 238 8.60 36.55 12.62
N GLU A 239 8.65 37.14 11.44
CA GLU A 239 9.83 37.19 10.57
C GLU A 239 10.22 38.61 10.26
N ASN A 240 11.52 38.87 10.18
CA ASN A 240 12.04 40.00 9.44
C ASN A 240 12.80 39.48 8.22
N TYR A 241 13.28 40.36 7.35
CA TYR A 241 13.93 40.00 6.08
C TYR A 241 15.08 39.01 6.20
N ASN A 242 15.67 38.86 7.37
CA ASN A 242 16.92 38.15 7.57
C ASN A 242 16.79 36.96 8.51
N ARG A 243 15.71 36.85 9.29
CA ARG A 243 15.56 35.78 10.30
C ARG A 243 14.13 35.66 10.84
N VAL A 244 13.79 34.50 11.29
CA VAL A 244 12.64 34.26 12.15
C VAL A 244 12.96 34.89 13.51
N LEU A 245 12.14 35.85 13.95
CA LEU A 245 12.31 36.54 15.22
C LEU A 245 11.67 35.77 16.37
N TYR A 246 10.55 35.13 16.09
CA TYR A 246 9.74 34.45 17.08
C TYR A 246 8.87 33.37 16.42
N ARG A 247 8.66 32.25 17.12
CA ARG A 247 7.74 31.19 16.69
C ARG A 247 7.10 30.57 17.93
N ASP A 248 5.80 30.37 17.90
CA ASP A 248 5.05 29.69 18.95
C ASP A 248 3.86 28.93 18.40
N THR A 249 3.33 27.97 19.17
CA THR A 249 2.19 27.13 18.80
C THR A 249 1.18 27.08 19.93
N PHE A 250 -0.04 27.45 19.61
CA PHE A 250 -1.17 27.44 20.56
C PHE A 250 -2.16 26.35 20.17
N VAL A 251 -2.57 25.55 21.13
CA VAL A 251 -3.73 24.64 20.96
C VAL A 251 -4.99 25.49 21.02
N ILE A 252 -5.72 25.61 19.92
CA ILE A 252 -6.93 26.44 19.83
C ILE A 252 -8.23 25.61 19.98
N ALA A 253 -8.16 24.32 19.73
CA ALA A 253 -9.24 23.39 20.03
C ALA A 253 -8.68 21.97 20.17
N ARG A 254 -9.03 21.29 21.24
CA ARG A 254 -8.78 19.87 21.41
C ARG A 254 -9.99 19.15 20.84
N GLY A 255 -9.82 18.56 19.70
CA GLY A 255 -10.71 17.61 19.09
C GLY A 255 -12.12 18.10 18.76
N VAL A 256 -12.71 17.39 17.85
CA VAL A 256 -14.16 17.34 17.68
C VAL A 256 -14.50 15.88 17.58
N VAL A 257 -15.30 15.41 18.49
CA VAL A 257 -15.90 14.10 18.36
C VAL A 257 -17.20 14.25 17.58
N ASN A 258 -17.17 13.77 16.32
CA ASN A 258 -18.39 13.67 15.55
C ASN A 258 -19.35 12.70 16.28
N PRO A 259 -20.55 13.14 16.75
CA PRO A 259 -21.49 12.24 17.40
C PRO A 259 -21.84 11.02 16.53
N LEU A 260 -21.81 11.16 15.22
CA LEU A 260 -22.12 10.10 14.27
C LEU A 260 -21.07 8.96 14.24
N ARG A 261 -19.90 9.12 14.89
CA ARG A 261 -18.98 7.98 15.11
C ARG A 261 -19.61 6.86 15.94
N PHE A 262 -20.64 7.16 16.71
CA PHE A 262 -21.42 6.19 17.49
C PHE A 262 -22.64 5.64 16.76
N LEU A 263 -22.87 6.08 15.51
CA LEU A 263 -24.04 5.66 14.73
C LEU A 263 -24.06 4.15 14.57
N LYS A 264 -25.15 3.53 14.99
CA LYS A 264 -25.31 2.08 14.92
C LYS A 264 -26.03 1.73 13.62
N TYR A 265 -25.38 0.95 12.80
CA TYR A 265 -25.97 0.35 11.61
C TYR A 265 -25.38 -1.04 11.38
N GLU A 266 -26.25 -1.96 11.00
CA GLU A 266 -25.85 -3.29 10.62
C GLU A 266 -26.25 -3.50 9.16
N ILE A 267 -25.28 -3.45 8.30
CA ILE A 267 -25.42 -3.68 6.85
C ILE A 267 -24.42 -4.78 6.49
N PRO A 268 -24.90 -6.01 6.24
CA PRO A 268 -24.02 -7.09 5.88
C PRO A 268 -23.44 -6.86 4.47
N GLY A 269 -22.20 -7.28 4.28
CA GLY A 269 -21.63 -7.44 2.95
C GLY A 269 -22.44 -8.47 2.15
N SER A 270 -22.34 -8.42 0.84
CA SER A 270 -23.09 -9.32 -0.03
C SER A 270 -22.17 -9.96 -1.06
N MET A 271 -22.21 -11.28 -1.15
CA MET A 271 -21.63 -12.01 -2.27
C MET A 271 -22.44 -11.77 -3.54
N VAL A 272 -21.81 -11.95 -4.69
CA VAL A 272 -22.48 -11.79 -6.00
C VAL A 272 -23.65 -12.78 -6.13
N LYS A 273 -24.83 -12.26 -6.46
CA LYS A 273 -26.07 -13.04 -6.61
C LYS A 273 -26.52 -13.19 -8.04
N ASN A 274 -26.19 -12.22 -8.89
CA ASN A 274 -26.62 -12.21 -10.27
C ASN A 274 -25.79 -13.18 -11.12
N GLU A 275 -26.43 -14.28 -11.56
CA GLU A 275 -25.80 -15.37 -12.32
C GLU A 275 -25.11 -14.94 -13.61
N LYS A 276 -25.49 -13.78 -14.18
CA LYS A 276 -24.81 -13.25 -15.39
C LYS A 276 -23.33 -12.98 -15.16
N PHE A 277 -22.91 -12.74 -13.92
CA PHE A 277 -21.51 -12.49 -13.56
C PHE A 277 -20.75 -13.76 -13.17
N PHE A 278 -21.44 -14.86 -12.91
CA PHE A 278 -20.80 -16.11 -12.52
C PHE A 278 -19.87 -16.60 -13.62
N PRO A 279 -18.69 -17.06 -13.26
CA PRO A 279 -17.78 -17.64 -14.24
C PRO A 279 -18.37 -18.89 -14.83
N GLN A 280 -18.49 -18.90 -16.16
CA GLN A 280 -19.09 -20.04 -16.85
C GLN A 280 -18.17 -21.25 -16.81
N PRO A 281 -18.73 -22.48 -16.72
CA PRO A 281 -17.94 -23.68 -16.82
C PRO A 281 -17.22 -23.77 -18.17
N GLU A 282 -15.93 -24.00 -18.14
CA GLU A 282 -15.10 -24.16 -19.32
C GLU A 282 -14.35 -25.48 -19.26
N MET A 283 -14.41 -26.25 -20.32
CA MET A 283 -13.50 -27.37 -20.46
C MET A 283 -12.08 -26.85 -20.63
N GLN A 284 -11.21 -27.16 -19.69
CA GLN A 284 -9.82 -26.80 -19.77
C GLN A 284 -8.96 -27.98 -20.19
N LEU A 285 -7.85 -27.63 -20.84
CA LEU A 285 -6.79 -28.57 -21.14
C LEU A 285 -6.15 -29.02 -19.83
N ARG A 286 -6.23 -30.32 -19.56
CA ARG A 286 -5.66 -30.95 -18.34
C ARG A 286 -4.57 -31.91 -18.76
N ASP A 287 -3.40 -31.69 -18.21
CA ASP A 287 -2.27 -32.56 -18.41
C ASP A 287 -2.35 -33.71 -17.42
N THR A 288 -2.22 -34.92 -17.96
CA THR A 288 -2.07 -36.12 -17.15
C THR A 288 -0.71 -36.71 -17.46
N GLN A 289 0.12 -36.79 -16.43
CA GLN A 289 1.45 -37.37 -16.51
C GLN A 289 1.37 -38.86 -16.16
N GLY A 290 1.97 -39.67 -16.97
CA GLY A 290 2.16 -41.08 -16.70
C GLY A 290 3.58 -41.48 -17.03
N ASP A 291 4.28 -42.06 -16.05
CA ASP A 291 5.61 -42.59 -16.25
C ASP A 291 5.49 -44.03 -16.77
N VAL A 292 6.02 -44.26 -17.95
CA VAL A 292 6.13 -45.63 -18.49
C VAL A 292 7.61 -46.00 -18.58
N ASN A 293 8.01 -46.98 -17.81
CA ASN A 293 9.37 -47.47 -17.76
C ASN A 293 9.55 -48.65 -18.72
N LEU A 294 10.01 -48.38 -19.93
CA LEU A 294 10.25 -49.44 -20.91
C LEU A 294 11.71 -49.88 -20.89
N THR A 295 11.92 -51.16 -20.86
CA THR A 295 13.24 -51.77 -20.89
C THR A 295 13.62 -52.14 -22.33
N PHE A 296 14.78 -51.63 -22.78
CA PHE A 296 15.33 -51.99 -24.07
C PHE A 296 16.65 -52.76 -23.92
N PRO A 297 16.83 -53.87 -24.62
CA PRO A 297 18.12 -54.55 -24.63
C PRO A 297 19.24 -53.64 -25.10
N VAL A 298 20.47 -53.90 -24.69
CA VAL A 298 21.65 -53.12 -25.05
C VAL A 298 21.76 -53.00 -26.56
N ASN A 299 21.94 -51.77 -27.08
CA ASN A 299 22.04 -51.47 -28.55
C ASN A 299 20.81 -51.88 -29.39
N LYS A 300 19.67 -52.17 -28.78
CA LYS A 300 18.42 -52.38 -29.50
C LYS A 300 17.48 -51.18 -29.38
N SER A 301 16.74 -50.88 -30.45
CA SER A 301 15.78 -49.78 -30.53
C SER A 301 14.35 -50.24 -30.80
N VAL A 302 14.14 -51.52 -31.10
CA VAL A 302 12.79 -52.07 -31.31
C VAL A 302 12.19 -52.43 -29.93
N LEU A 303 10.93 -52.04 -29.71
CA LEU A 303 10.20 -52.36 -28.51
C LEU A 303 9.90 -53.86 -28.48
N ASP A 304 10.39 -54.55 -27.44
CA ASP A 304 10.08 -55.95 -27.16
C ASP A 304 9.17 -55.99 -25.93
N LEU A 305 7.93 -56.42 -26.12
CA LEU A 305 6.94 -56.52 -25.02
C LEU A 305 7.28 -57.60 -24.01
N ASN A 306 8.15 -58.52 -24.35
CA ASN A 306 8.59 -59.56 -23.43
C ASN A 306 9.84 -59.18 -22.63
N ALA A 307 10.42 -58.01 -22.89
CA ALA A 307 11.55 -57.50 -22.13
C ALA A 307 11.09 -56.78 -20.86
N GLY A 308 11.55 -57.25 -19.70
CA GLY A 308 11.19 -56.64 -18.40
C GLY A 308 9.69 -56.61 -18.17
N ASN A 309 9.16 -55.47 -17.75
CA ASN A 309 7.74 -55.22 -17.48
C ASN A 309 7.00 -54.52 -18.66
N ASN A 310 7.59 -54.51 -19.84
CA ASN A 310 7.10 -53.68 -20.97
C ASN A 310 5.64 -53.95 -21.33
N ARG A 311 5.20 -55.24 -21.28
CA ARG A 311 3.81 -55.62 -21.60
C ARG A 311 2.82 -54.96 -20.64
N ALA A 312 3.04 -55.08 -19.35
CA ALA A 312 2.13 -54.53 -18.34
C ALA A 312 2.09 -53.00 -18.39
N GLU A 313 3.24 -52.38 -18.56
CA GLU A 313 3.36 -50.91 -18.69
C GLU A 313 2.61 -50.37 -19.93
N MET A 314 2.77 -51.03 -21.07
CA MET A 314 2.09 -50.65 -22.31
C MET A 314 0.60 -50.90 -22.26
N GLU A 315 0.17 -52.04 -21.68
CA GLU A 315 -1.27 -52.36 -21.51
C GLU A 315 -1.95 -51.36 -20.59
N ALA A 316 -1.32 -50.99 -19.48
CA ALA A 316 -1.83 -49.95 -18.56
C ALA A 316 -2.01 -48.60 -19.27
N LEU A 317 -0.99 -48.16 -20.03
CA LEU A 317 -1.07 -46.94 -20.81
C LEU A 317 -2.18 -46.95 -21.86
N ILE A 318 -2.26 -48.00 -22.67
CA ILE A 318 -3.26 -48.15 -23.73
C ILE A 318 -4.66 -48.17 -23.13
N THR A 319 -4.85 -48.89 -22.02
CA THR A 319 -6.14 -48.91 -21.30
C THR A 319 -6.53 -47.48 -20.89
N ARG A 320 -5.62 -46.70 -20.36
CA ARG A 320 -5.87 -45.31 -19.95
C ARG A 320 -6.19 -44.43 -21.14
N LEU A 321 -5.44 -44.53 -22.25
CA LEU A 321 -5.75 -43.75 -23.47
C LEU A 321 -7.12 -44.13 -24.06
N ARG A 322 -7.50 -45.41 -24.07
CA ARG A 322 -8.83 -45.87 -24.50
C ARG A 322 -9.95 -45.36 -23.58
N GLN A 323 -9.70 -45.25 -22.26
CA GLN A 323 -10.66 -44.65 -21.34
C GLN A 323 -10.93 -43.19 -21.73
N VAL A 324 -9.90 -42.40 -22.05
CA VAL A 324 -10.02 -41.04 -22.52
C VAL A 324 -10.75 -40.94 -23.88
N GLU A 325 -10.45 -41.85 -24.83
CA GLU A 325 -11.14 -41.91 -26.13
C GLU A 325 -12.64 -42.17 -26.02
N ASN A 326 -13.06 -42.91 -25.01
CA ASN A 326 -14.46 -43.30 -24.79
C ASN A 326 -15.21 -42.35 -23.85
N ASP A 327 -14.56 -41.34 -23.27
CA ASP A 327 -15.19 -40.33 -22.42
C ASP A 327 -15.83 -39.23 -23.29
N PRO A 328 -17.17 -39.08 -23.28
CA PRO A 328 -17.85 -38.06 -24.07
C PRO A 328 -17.48 -36.61 -23.66
N ASN A 329 -16.97 -36.44 -22.45
CA ASN A 329 -16.58 -35.14 -21.90
C ASN A 329 -15.07 -34.85 -22.05
N ALA A 330 -14.32 -35.76 -22.62
CA ALA A 330 -12.89 -35.63 -22.82
C ALA A 330 -12.53 -35.49 -24.30
N ARG A 331 -11.51 -34.70 -24.59
CA ARG A 331 -10.87 -34.63 -25.91
C ARG A 331 -9.38 -34.73 -25.77
N LEU A 332 -8.78 -35.79 -26.33
CA LEU A 332 -7.35 -35.94 -26.40
C LEU A 332 -6.79 -34.91 -27.40
N LYS A 333 -5.96 -33.98 -26.96
CA LYS A 333 -5.41 -32.91 -27.77
C LYS A 333 -3.95 -33.16 -28.15
N SER A 334 -3.12 -33.46 -27.18
CA SER A 334 -1.69 -33.64 -27.39
C SER A 334 -1.17 -34.88 -26.67
N PHE A 335 -0.12 -35.44 -27.21
CA PHE A 335 0.55 -36.60 -26.68
C PHE A 335 2.05 -36.37 -26.77
N SER A 336 2.71 -36.38 -25.65
CA SER A 336 4.14 -36.15 -25.55
C SER A 336 4.83 -37.39 -25.04
N ILE A 337 5.91 -37.77 -25.67
CA ILE A 337 6.76 -38.87 -25.26
C ILE A 337 8.22 -38.45 -25.26
N ALA A 338 8.87 -38.54 -24.12
CA ALA A 338 10.27 -38.25 -23.97
C ALA A 338 11.06 -39.53 -23.73
N GLY A 339 12.13 -39.73 -24.45
CA GLY A 339 13.04 -40.86 -24.29
C GLY A 339 14.38 -40.43 -23.77
N THR A 340 14.93 -41.16 -22.81
CA THR A 340 16.29 -40.89 -22.31
C THR A 340 17.23 -42.06 -22.58
N ALA A 341 18.51 -41.77 -22.67
CA ALA A 341 19.58 -42.76 -22.72
C ALA A 341 20.66 -42.44 -21.68
N SER A 342 21.37 -43.43 -21.23
CA SER A 342 22.46 -43.29 -20.27
C SER A 342 23.67 -42.54 -20.84
N PRO A 343 24.48 -41.87 -20.01
CA PRO A 343 25.55 -40.97 -20.47
C PRO A 343 26.81 -41.68 -21.00
N GLU A 344 26.91 -43.00 -20.88
CA GLU A 344 28.11 -43.71 -21.29
C GLU A 344 28.27 -43.79 -22.79
N GLY A 345 29.52 -43.67 -23.29
CA GLY A 345 29.86 -43.78 -24.71
C GLY A 345 29.71 -42.52 -25.49
N ASN A 346 29.35 -42.64 -26.79
CA ASN A 346 29.23 -41.48 -27.66
C ASN A 346 27.87 -40.80 -27.55
N TYR A 347 27.86 -39.57 -27.15
CA TYR A 347 26.64 -38.76 -26.91
C TYR A 347 25.71 -38.73 -28.14
N ALA A 348 26.24 -38.48 -29.33
CA ALA A 348 25.43 -38.41 -30.55
C ALA A 348 24.76 -39.77 -30.91
N LYS A 349 25.48 -40.89 -30.72
CA LYS A 349 24.91 -42.23 -30.89
C LYS A 349 23.85 -42.53 -29.87
N ASN A 350 24.07 -42.15 -28.61
CA ASN A 350 23.09 -42.35 -27.55
C ASN A 350 21.83 -41.50 -27.79
N LYS A 351 21.97 -40.27 -28.27
CA LYS A 351 20.83 -39.45 -28.66
C LYS A 351 20.04 -40.04 -29.84
N GLN A 352 20.72 -40.61 -30.87
CA GLN A 352 20.06 -41.32 -31.96
C GLN A 352 19.34 -42.57 -31.45
N LEU A 353 19.97 -43.34 -30.54
CA LEU A 353 19.37 -44.53 -29.96
C LEU A 353 18.13 -44.21 -29.11
N ALA A 354 18.18 -43.15 -28.29
CA ALA A 354 17.04 -42.65 -27.53
C ALA A 354 15.87 -42.28 -28.47
N LYS A 355 16.16 -41.53 -29.54
CA LYS A 355 15.17 -41.15 -30.57
C LYS A 355 14.56 -42.37 -31.27
N ALA A 356 15.35 -43.36 -31.64
CA ALA A 356 14.87 -44.57 -32.32
C ALA A 356 13.98 -45.44 -31.38
N ARG A 357 14.35 -45.55 -30.11
CA ARG A 357 13.55 -46.23 -29.08
C ARG A 357 12.20 -45.59 -28.86
N MET A 358 12.24 -44.23 -28.70
CA MET A 358 11.05 -43.40 -28.57
C MET A 358 10.12 -43.61 -29.78
N SER A 359 10.64 -43.52 -30.98
CA SER A 359 9.88 -43.74 -32.24
C SER A 359 9.26 -45.14 -32.33
N SER A 360 9.95 -46.17 -31.83
CA SER A 360 9.42 -47.57 -31.75
C SER A 360 8.24 -47.68 -30.82
N ALA A 361 8.36 -47.14 -29.60
CA ALA A 361 7.27 -47.13 -28.61
C ALA A 361 6.07 -46.28 -29.11
N MET A 362 6.34 -45.11 -29.66
CA MET A 362 5.31 -44.25 -30.26
C MET A 362 4.55 -44.95 -31.37
N SER A 363 5.25 -45.65 -32.28
CA SER A 363 4.61 -46.36 -33.38
C SER A 363 3.72 -47.48 -32.89
N PHE A 364 4.07 -48.11 -31.77
CA PHE A 364 3.24 -49.11 -31.14
C PHE A 364 1.95 -48.49 -30.57
N ILE A 365 2.08 -47.44 -29.80
CA ILE A 365 0.96 -46.71 -29.19
C ILE A 365 -0.02 -46.20 -30.26
N MET A 366 0.51 -45.55 -31.30
CA MET A 366 -0.30 -44.98 -32.37
C MET A 366 -1.11 -46.02 -33.15
N LYS A 367 -0.70 -47.28 -33.20
CA LYS A 367 -1.49 -48.37 -33.81
C LYS A 367 -2.69 -48.77 -32.99
N GLU A 368 -2.62 -48.57 -31.69
CA GLU A 368 -3.70 -48.94 -30.75
C GLU A 368 -4.78 -47.86 -30.62
N LEU A 369 -4.49 -46.63 -31.00
CA LEU A 369 -5.46 -45.51 -31.03
C LEU A 369 -6.39 -45.59 -32.25
N ASN A 370 -7.62 -45.07 -32.12
CA ASN A 370 -8.55 -44.97 -33.24
C ASN A 370 -8.11 -43.92 -34.29
N GLU A 371 -8.66 -44.01 -35.49
CA GLU A 371 -8.25 -43.13 -36.60
C GLU A 371 -8.60 -41.65 -36.35
N SER A 372 -9.70 -41.37 -35.71
CA SER A 372 -10.13 -40.01 -35.37
C SER A 372 -9.14 -39.37 -34.40
N THR A 373 -8.76 -40.06 -33.34
CA THR A 373 -7.79 -39.57 -32.35
C THR A 373 -6.42 -39.40 -32.97
N ARG A 374 -5.95 -40.33 -33.80
CA ARG A 374 -4.67 -40.22 -34.51
C ARG A 374 -4.56 -39.00 -35.39
N ASN A 375 -5.65 -38.59 -36.04
CA ASN A 375 -5.66 -37.46 -36.96
C ASN A 375 -5.81 -36.10 -36.24
N GLN A 376 -6.27 -36.08 -35.01
CA GLN A 376 -6.52 -34.87 -34.22
C GLN A 376 -5.42 -34.60 -33.17
N ILE A 377 -4.64 -35.63 -32.85
CA ILE A 377 -3.65 -35.52 -31.77
C ILE A 377 -2.39 -34.81 -32.19
N GLU A 378 -1.99 -33.85 -31.40
CA GLU A 378 -0.74 -33.12 -31.56
C GLU A 378 0.40 -33.94 -30.90
N LEU A 379 1.39 -34.35 -31.70
CA LEU A 379 2.50 -35.16 -31.26
C LEU A 379 3.72 -34.33 -30.91
N ALA A 380 4.10 -34.32 -29.64
CA ALA A 380 5.35 -33.77 -29.17
C ALA A 380 6.33 -34.89 -28.81
N THR A 381 7.56 -34.80 -29.28
CA THR A 381 8.60 -35.81 -29.02
C THR A 381 9.89 -35.13 -28.59
N ASP A 382 10.49 -35.61 -27.51
CA ASP A 382 11.83 -35.20 -27.09
C ASP A 382 12.72 -36.43 -26.82
N ALA A 383 14.00 -36.31 -27.14
CA ALA A 383 14.97 -37.37 -26.88
C ALA A 383 16.26 -36.75 -26.32
N SER A 384 16.62 -37.16 -25.15
CA SER A 384 17.77 -36.65 -24.41
C SER A 384 18.71 -37.78 -23.97
N VAL A 385 19.90 -37.41 -23.55
CA VAL A 385 20.86 -38.28 -22.91
C VAL A 385 21.05 -37.80 -21.49
N GLU A 386 20.92 -38.68 -20.52
CA GLU A 386 21.16 -38.36 -19.11
C GLU A 386 22.57 -37.81 -18.91
N SER A 387 22.73 -36.88 -17.97
CA SER A 387 24.04 -36.32 -17.63
C SER A 387 24.77 -37.21 -16.60
N TRP A 388 26.08 -37.07 -16.50
CA TRP A 388 26.86 -37.68 -15.42
C TRP A 388 26.51 -37.10 -14.04
N ASP A 389 25.91 -35.90 -13.97
CA ASP A 389 25.40 -35.33 -12.72
C ASP A 389 24.35 -36.26 -12.06
N ARG A 390 23.57 -37.00 -12.87
CA ARG A 390 22.61 -37.97 -12.36
C ARG A 390 23.30 -39.11 -11.66
N VAL A 391 24.43 -39.58 -12.19
CA VAL A 391 25.27 -40.63 -11.55
C VAL A 391 25.85 -40.10 -10.24
N VAL A 392 26.33 -38.86 -10.24
CA VAL A 392 26.83 -38.15 -9.03
C VAL A 392 25.74 -38.10 -7.96
N ALA A 393 24.52 -37.72 -8.35
CA ALA A 393 23.40 -37.64 -7.40
C ALA A 393 23.07 -39.03 -6.77
N LEU A 394 23.07 -40.08 -7.58
CA LEU A 394 22.85 -41.44 -7.09
C LEU A 394 23.95 -41.93 -6.15
N LEU A 395 25.22 -41.67 -6.50
CA LEU A 395 26.38 -41.98 -5.64
C LEU A 395 26.30 -41.28 -4.28
N ARG A 396 25.91 -40.00 -4.29
CA ARG A 396 25.75 -39.20 -3.06
C ARG A 396 24.60 -39.76 -2.20
N ALA A 397 23.51 -40.13 -2.82
CA ALA A 397 22.37 -40.75 -2.13
C ALA A 397 22.78 -42.08 -1.43
N ASP A 398 23.69 -42.83 -2.04
CA ASP A 398 24.22 -44.10 -1.50
C ASP A 398 25.44 -43.88 -0.55
N GLY A 399 25.75 -42.66 -0.18
CA GLY A 399 26.86 -42.30 0.74
C GLY A 399 28.25 -42.46 0.13
N LYS A 400 28.37 -42.56 -1.20
CA LYS A 400 29.63 -42.72 -1.93
C LYS A 400 30.20 -41.38 -2.37
N ALA A 401 30.58 -40.57 -1.38
CA ALA A 401 30.98 -39.17 -1.61
C ALA A 401 32.29 -39.10 -2.41
N GLU A 402 33.29 -39.94 -2.14
CA GLU A 402 34.59 -39.89 -2.84
C GLU A 402 34.45 -40.18 -4.34
N GLU A 403 33.65 -41.18 -4.68
CA GLU A 403 33.38 -41.56 -6.06
C GLU A 403 32.53 -40.51 -6.79
N ALA A 404 31.57 -39.91 -6.08
CA ALA A 404 30.75 -38.82 -6.59
C ALA A 404 31.64 -37.59 -6.91
N ASP A 405 32.54 -37.20 -6.01
CA ASP A 405 33.42 -36.06 -6.18
C ASP A 405 34.45 -36.30 -7.30
N ALA A 406 34.92 -37.53 -7.47
CA ALA A 406 35.80 -37.89 -8.58
C ALA A 406 35.11 -37.73 -9.94
N ILE A 407 33.83 -38.09 -10.08
CA ILE A 407 33.05 -37.87 -11.30
C ILE A 407 32.73 -36.37 -11.44
N GLN A 408 32.35 -35.67 -10.36
CA GLN A 408 32.09 -34.23 -10.39
C GLN A 408 33.31 -33.45 -10.91
N ALA A 409 34.49 -33.76 -10.44
CA ALA A 409 35.72 -33.11 -10.92
C ALA A 409 35.94 -33.31 -12.43
N ILE A 410 35.51 -34.42 -13.01
CA ILE A 410 35.54 -34.62 -14.46
C ILE A 410 34.48 -33.78 -15.17
N ILE A 411 33.30 -33.69 -14.61
CA ILE A 411 32.22 -32.81 -15.14
C ILE A 411 32.69 -31.36 -15.15
N ASP A 412 33.18 -30.87 -14.04
CA ASP A 412 33.68 -29.49 -13.89
C ASP A 412 34.84 -29.16 -14.81
N LYS A 413 35.71 -30.15 -15.09
CA LYS A 413 36.80 -30.01 -16.02
C LYS A 413 36.35 -29.93 -17.49
N TYR A 414 35.23 -30.57 -17.83
CA TYR A 414 34.72 -30.65 -19.20
C TYR A 414 33.21 -30.30 -19.25
N PRO A 415 32.78 -29.12 -18.78
CA PRO A 415 31.37 -28.81 -18.50
C PRO A 415 30.44 -28.90 -19.72
N ASN A 416 30.98 -28.73 -20.94
CA ASN A 416 30.20 -28.72 -22.19
C ASN A 416 30.61 -29.85 -23.18
N ASP A 417 31.32 -30.87 -22.70
CA ASP A 417 31.79 -31.97 -23.54
C ASP A 417 31.45 -33.33 -22.93
N PRO A 418 30.20 -33.82 -23.14
CA PRO A 418 29.75 -35.12 -22.60
C PRO A 418 30.62 -36.30 -23.06
N ASN A 419 31.19 -36.22 -24.27
CA ASN A 419 32.05 -37.31 -24.77
C ASN A 419 33.39 -37.37 -24.03
N ARG A 420 34.00 -36.25 -23.70
CA ARG A 420 35.21 -36.18 -22.86
C ARG A 420 34.92 -36.59 -21.46
N GLN A 421 33.77 -36.16 -20.89
CA GLN A 421 33.32 -36.65 -19.60
C GLN A 421 33.26 -38.17 -19.57
N SER A 422 32.57 -38.75 -20.54
CA SER A 422 32.40 -40.20 -20.67
C SER A 422 33.73 -40.97 -20.80
N ILE A 423 34.64 -40.48 -21.68
CA ILE A 423 35.97 -41.09 -21.86
C ILE A 423 36.79 -41.07 -20.56
N ASN A 424 36.70 -40.01 -19.76
CA ASN A 424 37.48 -39.90 -18.53
C ASN A 424 36.85 -40.66 -17.38
N VAL A 425 35.49 -40.67 -17.27
CA VAL A 425 34.78 -41.44 -16.25
C VAL A 425 35.05 -42.95 -16.42
N VAL A 426 35.07 -43.46 -17.67
CA VAL A 426 35.39 -44.88 -17.96
C VAL A 426 36.79 -45.29 -17.46
N ARG A 427 37.71 -44.37 -17.30
CA ARG A 427 39.08 -44.62 -16.78
C ARG A 427 39.19 -44.70 -15.29
N LEU A 428 38.12 -44.35 -14.54
CA LEU A 428 38.12 -44.40 -13.08
C LEU A 428 38.21 -45.86 -12.62
N PRO A 429 38.94 -46.19 -11.56
CA PRO A 429 39.11 -47.58 -11.08
C PRO A 429 37.81 -48.27 -10.73
N PHE A 430 36.88 -47.49 -10.17
CA PHE A 430 35.56 -47.98 -9.73
C PHE A 430 34.51 -48.00 -10.85
N TYR A 431 34.83 -47.54 -12.05
CA TYR A 431 33.86 -47.50 -13.15
C TYR A 431 33.31 -48.88 -13.50
N ARG A 432 34.20 -49.83 -13.78
CA ARG A 432 33.79 -51.22 -14.14
C ARG A 432 33.14 -51.99 -12.97
N PRO A 433 33.78 -52.05 -11.78
CA PRO A 433 33.19 -52.86 -10.69
C PRO A 433 31.94 -52.26 -10.07
N MET A 434 31.73 -50.94 -10.17
CA MET A 434 30.64 -50.26 -9.49
C MET A 434 29.69 -49.52 -10.46
N ILE A 435 30.20 -48.58 -11.25
CA ILE A 435 29.31 -47.71 -12.08
C ILE A 435 28.57 -48.54 -13.12
N THR A 436 29.27 -49.45 -13.82
CA THR A 436 28.63 -50.28 -14.85
C THR A 436 27.69 -51.33 -14.32
N THR A 437 27.90 -51.79 -13.09
CA THR A 437 27.13 -52.88 -12.47
C THR A 437 25.97 -52.40 -11.61
N GLN A 438 26.15 -51.29 -10.91
CA GLN A 438 25.17 -50.81 -9.92
C GLN A 438 24.38 -49.59 -10.43
N TYR A 439 25.04 -48.59 -11.05
CA TYR A 439 24.43 -47.31 -11.39
C TYR A 439 23.97 -47.19 -12.85
N LEU A 440 24.80 -47.58 -13.82
CA LEU A 440 24.39 -47.51 -15.22
C LEU A 440 23.20 -48.42 -15.54
N PRO A 441 23.00 -49.62 -14.95
CA PRO A 441 21.76 -50.38 -15.18
C PRO A 441 20.49 -49.63 -14.76
N GLN A 442 20.57 -48.79 -13.73
CA GLN A 442 19.45 -47.95 -13.28
C GLN A 442 19.14 -46.85 -14.30
N LEU A 443 20.17 -46.29 -14.97
CA LEU A 443 20.04 -45.26 -16.00
C LEU A 443 19.81 -45.86 -17.41
N ARG A 444 20.08 -47.12 -17.63
CA ARG A 444 19.78 -47.87 -18.87
C ARG A 444 18.32 -48.23 -19.03
N ARG A 445 17.50 -47.96 -18.00
CA ARG A 445 16.06 -47.98 -18.14
C ARG A 445 15.68 -46.75 -18.97
N VAL A 446 15.21 -46.99 -20.17
CA VAL A 446 14.63 -45.95 -20.96
C VAL A 446 13.27 -45.63 -20.36
N SER A 447 13.21 -44.58 -19.58
CA SER A 447 11.96 -44.07 -19.07
C SER A 447 11.32 -43.18 -20.13
N TYR A 448 10.07 -43.42 -20.37
CA TYR A 448 9.26 -42.57 -21.23
C TYR A 448 8.26 -41.86 -20.32
N GLU A 449 8.31 -40.56 -20.37
CA GLU A 449 7.29 -39.71 -19.78
C GLU A 449 6.19 -39.48 -20.80
N LEU A 450 4.98 -39.85 -20.45
CA LEU A 450 3.79 -39.64 -21.26
C LEU A 450 3.00 -38.52 -20.70
N LEU A 451 2.97 -37.41 -21.43
CA LEU A 451 2.07 -36.30 -21.18
C LEU A 451 0.95 -36.37 -22.21
N PHE A 452 -0.28 -36.47 -21.76
CA PHE A 452 -1.42 -36.29 -22.63
C PHE A 452 -2.36 -35.26 -22.06
N SER A 453 -2.80 -34.37 -22.90
CA SER A 453 -3.70 -33.28 -22.56
C SER A 453 -5.09 -33.60 -23.06
N GLN A 454 -6.06 -33.40 -22.20
CA GLN A 454 -7.47 -33.61 -22.54
C GLN A 454 -8.30 -32.39 -22.14
N TYR A 455 -9.28 -32.03 -22.94
CA TYR A 455 -10.29 -31.04 -22.54
C TYR A 455 -11.38 -31.75 -21.76
N ARG A 456 -11.58 -31.34 -20.50
CA ARG A 456 -12.64 -31.88 -19.65
C ARG A 456 -13.01 -30.92 -18.52
N TYR A 457 -14.16 -31.18 -17.93
CA TYR A 457 -14.54 -30.62 -16.63
C TYR A 457 -13.94 -31.45 -15.50
N LEU A 458 -13.68 -30.80 -14.36
CA LEU A 458 -13.29 -31.49 -13.13
C LEU A 458 -14.52 -31.76 -12.24
N THR A 459 -14.48 -32.90 -11.51
CA THR A 459 -15.41 -33.13 -10.41
C THR A 459 -15.01 -32.25 -9.20
N ASP A 460 -15.88 -32.12 -8.20
CA ASP A 460 -15.57 -31.34 -7.01
C ASP A 460 -14.42 -31.92 -6.21
N GLU A 461 -14.31 -33.27 -6.14
CA GLU A 461 -13.21 -33.99 -5.48
C GLU A 461 -11.86 -33.71 -6.19
N GLU A 462 -11.86 -33.69 -7.52
CA GLU A 462 -10.68 -33.39 -8.32
C GLU A 462 -10.26 -31.92 -8.14
N ILE A 463 -11.23 -30.98 -8.06
CA ILE A 463 -10.97 -29.57 -7.79
C ILE A 463 -10.29 -29.40 -6.44
N VAL A 464 -10.80 -30.05 -5.39
CA VAL A 464 -10.19 -30.03 -4.06
C VAL A 464 -8.77 -30.58 -4.08
N ALA A 465 -8.56 -31.72 -4.76
CA ALA A 465 -7.24 -32.34 -4.87
C ALA A 465 -6.24 -31.46 -5.63
N LEU A 466 -6.69 -30.83 -6.73
CA LEU A 466 -5.89 -29.97 -7.56
C LEU A 466 -5.56 -28.64 -6.84
N TYR A 467 -6.49 -28.10 -6.08
CA TYR A 467 -6.27 -26.90 -5.27
C TYR A 467 -5.12 -27.08 -4.27
N ARG A 468 -5.03 -28.23 -3.62
CA ARG A 468 -3.97 -28.54 -2.64
C ARG A 468 -2.58 -28.64 -3.26
N ASN A 469 -2.49 -29.12 -4.48
CA ASN A 469 -1.21 -29.47 -5.12
C ASN A 469 -0.79 -28.50 -6.22
N ARG A 470 -1.73 -28.02 -7.05
CA ARG A 470 -1.48 -27.25 -8.27
C ARG A 470 -2.62 -26.26 -8.53
N SER A 471 -2.93 -25.41 -7.56
CA SER A 471 -4.07 -24.47 -7.61
C SER A 471 -4.06 -23.53 -8.80
N SER A 472 -2.88 -23.23 -9.39
CA SER A 472 -2.75 -22.40 -10.58
C SER A 472 -3.34 -23.02 -11.86
N GLU A 473 -3.66 -24.29 -11.84
CA GLU A 473 -4.30 -24.98 -12.97
C GLU A 473 -5.84 -24.95 -12.92
N LEU A 474 -6.42 -24.44 -11.83
CA LEU A 474 -7.87 -24.29 -11.70
C LEU A 474 -8.39 -23.08 -12.48
N SER A 475 -9.52 -23.27 -13.18
CA SER A 475 -10.26 -22.19 -13.84
C SER A 475 -10.97 -21.29 -12.84
N ARG A 476 -11.44 -20.13 -13.30
CA ARG A 476 -12.26 -19.23 -12.47
C ARG A 476 -13.53 -19.90 -11.97
N ASN A 477 -14.19 -20.69 -12.81
CA ASN A 477 -15.39 -21.44 -12.42
C ASN A 477 -15.08 -22.50 -11.34
N GLU A 478 -14.00 -23.24 -11.49
CA GLU A 478 -13.60 -24.27 -10.53
C GLU A 478 -13.22 -23.65 -9.17
N LEU A 479 -12.50 -22.52 -9.17
CA LEU A 479 -12.21 -21.78 -7.93
C LEU A 479 -13.47 -21.21 -7.29
N TRP A 480 -14.40 -20.69 -8.11
CA TRP A 480 -15.69 -20.22 -7.63
C TRP A 480 -16.53 -21.34 -7.00
N ARG A 481 -16.64 -22.50 -7.65
CA ARG A 481 -17.31 -23.68 -7.10
C ARG A 481 -16.68 -24.09 -5.77
N LEU A 482 -15.35 -24.08 -5.70
CA LEU A 482 -14.60 -24.51 -4.52
C LEU A 482 -14.91 -23.61 -3.31
N TYR A 483 -14.80 -22.29 -3.42
CA TYR A 483 -15.06 -21.42 -2.27
C TYR A 483 -16.54 -21.28 -1.96
N SER A 484 -17.43 -21.42 -2.97
CA SER A 484 -18.88 -21.41 -2.75
C SER A 484 -19.35 -22.65 -1.97
N GLY A 485 -18.64 -23.78 -2.09
CA GLY A 485 -18.90 -24.99 -1.36
C GLY A 485 -18.12 -25.17 -0.06
N ALA A 486 -17.24 -24.24 0.29
CA ALA A 486 -16.42 -24.34 1.50
C ALA A 486 -17.25 -24.13 2.78
N ASP A 487 -16.97 -24.92 3.82
CA ASP A 487 -17.74 -24.95 5.07
C ASP A 487 -17.44 -23.75 5.99
N SER A 488 -16.20 -23.24 5.97
CA SER A 488 -15.79 -22.17 6.87
C SER A 488 -15.51 -20.86 6.14
N ILE A 489 -15.74 -19.73 6.83
CA ILE A 489 -15.44 -18.39 6.32
C ILE A 489 -13.94 -18.20 6.07
N ASP A 490 -13.08 -18.80 6.91
CA ASP A 490 -11.63 -18.70 6.76
C ASP A 490 -11.14 -19.48 5.52
N GLU A 491 -11.74 -20.62 5.25
CA GLU A 491 -11.44 -21.40 4.03
C GLU A 491 -11.89 -20.65 2.78
N ARG A 492 -13.10 -20.06 2.79
CA ARG A 492 -13.59 -19.19 1.70
C ARG A 492 -12.64 -18.05 1.43
N GLU A 493 -12.21 -17.35 2.47
CA GLU A 493 -11.24 -16.26 2.36
C GLU A 493 -9.94 -16.74 1.70
N ALA A 494 -9.37 -17.84 2.19
CA ALA A 494 -8.11 -18.36 1.67
C ALA A 494 -8.21 -18.71 0.18
N ILE A 495 -9.32 -19.33 -0.24
CA ILE A 495 -9.54 -19.70 -1.64
C ILE A 495 -9.76 -18.45 -2.50
N CYS A 496 -10.55 -17.48 -2.03
CA CYS A 496 -10.76 -16.22 -2.76
C CYS A 496 -9.44 -15.44 -2.96
N ARG A 497 -8.60 -15.36 -1.92
CA ARG A 497 -7.27 -14.73 -2.03
C ARG A 497 -6.41 -15.48 -3.05
N ARG A 498 -6.39 -16.79 -3.00
CA ARG A 498 -5.65 -17.59 -3.96
C ARG A 498 -6.20 -17.44 -5.39
N ALA A 499 -7.52 -17.32 -5.55
CA ALA A 499 -8.15 -17.06 -6.83
C ALA A 499 -7.72 -15.71 -7.44
N LEU A 500 -7.55 -14.69 -6.62
CA LEU A 500 -7.09 -13.36 -7.05
C LEU A 500 -5.58 -13.33 -7.36
N GLU A 501 -4.77 -14.13 -6.69
CA GLU A 501 -3.36 -14.30 -7.05
C GLU A 501 -3.21 -14.92 -8.45
N ILE A 502 -4.06 -15.91 -8.78
CA ILE A 502 -4.03 -16.59 -10.08
C ILE A 502 -4.70 -15.70 -11.15
N TYR A 503 -5.81 -15.07 -10.82
CA TYR A 503 -6.61 -14.24 -11.69
C TYR A 503 -6.84 -12.85 -11.10
N PRO A 504 -5.88 -11.90 -11.24
CA PRO A 504 -5.98 -10.58 -10.61
C PRO A 504 -7.18 -9.73 -11.02
N LYS A 505 -7.89 -10.12 -12.11
CA LYS A 505 -9.11 -9.46 -12.59
C LYS A 505 -10.36 -10.31 -12.42
N PHE A 506 -10.41 -11.13 -11.38
CA PHE A 506 -11.57 -11.99 -11.10
C PHE A 506 -12.56 -11.24 -10.19
N LEU A 507 -13.44 -10.45 -10.83
CA LEU A 507 -14.43 -9.59 -10.17
C LEU A 507 -15.26 -10.30 -9.11
N VAL A 508 -15.81 -11.49 -9.43
CA VAL A 508 -16.69 -12.24 -8.51
C VAL A 508 -15.93 -12.61 -7.23
N ALA A 509 -14.73 -13.19 -7.37
CA ALA A 509 -13.91 -13.53 -6.22
C ALA A 509 -13.48 -12.30 -5.39
N ALA A 510 -13.23 -11.16 -6.04
CA ALA A 510 -12.91 -9.93 -5.33
C ALA A 510 -14.12 -9.40 -4.56
N THR A 511 -15.32 -9.43 -5.16
CA THR A 511 -16.56 -9.00 -4.51
C THR A 511 -16.91 -9.90 -3.33
N ASP A 512 -16.79 -11.21 -3.51
CA ASP A 512 -17.11 -12.19 -2.48
C ASP A 512 -16.08 -12.12 -1.33
N LEU A 513 -14.79 -11.91 -1.64
CA LEU A 513 -13.77 -11.66 -0.63
C LEU A 513 -14.07 -10.38 0.18
N ALA A 514 -14.48 -9.31 -0.49
CA ALA A 514 -14.85 -8.07 0.20
C ALA A 514 -16.02 -8.30 1.17
N SER A 515 -17.04 -9.07 0.76
CA SER A 515 -18.15 -9.46 1.65
C SER A 515 -17.65 -10.24 2.88
N ILE A 516 -16.75 -11.20 2.69
CA ILE A 516 -16.14 -11.98 3.77
C ILE A 516 -15.36 -11.09 4.74
N LEU A 517 -14.56 -10.16 4.22
CA LEU A 517 -13.76 -9.24 5.04
C LEU A 517 -14.65 -8.28 5.84
N ILE A 518 -15.79 -7.84 5.28
CA ILE A 518 -16.78 -7.05 6.02
C ILE A 518 -17.38 -7.86 7.17
N GLU A 519 -17.76 -9.11 6.92
CA GLU A 519 -18.30 -10.01 7.95
C GLU A 519 -17.30 -10.27 9.08
N LYS A 520 -16.01 -10.37 8.75
CA LYS A 520 -14.90 -10.51 9.72
C LYS A 520 -14.53 -9.21 10.44
N GLY A 521 -15.12 -8.07 10.08
CA GLY A 521 -14.80 -6.77 10.65
C GLY A 521 -13.45 -6.19 10.22
N THR A 522 -12.89 -6.67 9.12
CA THR A 522 -11.61 -6.23 8.55
C THR A 522 -11.75 -5.84 7.08
N PRO A 523 -12.66 -4.89 6.74
CA PRO A 523 -12.91 -4.50 5.36
C PRO A 523 -11.65 -3.90 4.71
N ASP A 524 -11.43 -4.23 3.43
CA ASP A 524 -10.32 -3.71 2.62
C ASP A 524 -10.86 -2.63 1.67
N THR A 525 -10.35 -1.41 1.81
CA THR A 525 -10.79 -0.25 1.02
C THR A 525 -10.26 -0.21 -0.41
N GLU A 526 -9.20 -0.97 -0.69
CA GLU A 526 -8.48 -0.93 -1.97
C GLU A 526 -8.82 -2.11 -2.89
N LEU A 527 -9.34 -3.21 -2.31
CA LEU A 527 -9.58 -4.47 -3.00
C LEU A 527 -10.45 -4.33 -4.26
N LEU A 528 -11.52 -3.53 -4.19
CA LEU A 528 -12.50 -3.39 -5.27
C LEU A 528 -12.24 -2.20 -6.20
N LEU A 529 -11.30 -1.30 -5.88
CA LEU A 529 -11.00 -0.11 -6.69
C LEU A 529 -10.71 -0.42 -8.17
N PRO A 530 -9.93 -1.47 -8.50
CA PRO A 530 -9.61 -1.77 -9.90
C PRO A 530 -10.82 -2.12 -10.77
N TYR A 531 -11.97 -2.39 -10.16
CA TYR A 531 -13.17 -2.84 -10.84
C TYR A 531 -14.25 -1.75 -10.98
N LEU A 532 -14.17 -0.66 -10.20
CA LEU A 532 -15.25 0.35 -10.14
C LEU A 532 -15.53 1.05 -11.48
N ASP A 533 -14.53 1.15 -12.35
CA ASP A 533 -14.67 1.74 -13.69
C ASP A 533 -15.25 0.78 -14.74
N MET A 534 -15.57 -0.46 -14.36
CA MET A 534 -16.15 -1.43 -15.29
C MET A 534 -17.55 -1.00 -15.74
N LYS A 535 -17.83 -1.17 -17.03
CA LYS A 535 -19.08 -0.76 -17.65
C LYS A 535 -20.30 -1.48 -17.07
N GLU A 536 -20.13 -2.74 -16.69
CA GLU A 536 -21.14 -3.56 -15.99
C GLU A 536 -20.52 -4.06 -14.68
N LEU A 537 -21.19 -3.78 -13.58
CA LEU A 537 -20.71 -4.08 -12.24
C LEU A 537 -21.87 -4.60 -11.39
N PRO A 538 -21.69 -5.71 -10.65
CA PRO A 538 -22.68 -6.16 -9.67
C PRO A 538 -22.96 -5.08 -8.62
N ASP A 539 -24.19 -4.94 -8.19
CA ASP A 539 -24.55 -3.99 -7.14
C ASP A 539 -23.91 -4.38 -5.81
N GLU A 540 -23.68 -5.67 -5.59
CA GLU A 540 -22.92 -6.19 -4.42
C GLU A 540 -21.50 -5.66 -4.38
N THR A 541 -20.84 -5.48 -5.54
CA THR A 541 -19.49 -4.89 -5.60
C THR A 541 -19.50 -3.44 -5.10
N ARG A 542 -20.47 -2.64 -5.56
CA ARG A 542 -20.65 -1.26 -5.11
C ARG A 542 -21.00 -1.20 -3.63
N LEU A 543 -21.93 -2.07 -3.17
CA LEU A 543 -22.33 -2.16 -1.78
C LEU A 543 -21.13 -2.43 -0.88
N ASN A 544 -20.34 -3.47 -1.20
CA ASN A 544 -19.19 -3.87 -0.38
C ASN A 544 -18.13 -2.77 -0.34
N GLN A 545 -17.90 -2.07 -1.46
CA GLN A 545 -16.99 -0.92 -1.48
C GLN A 545 -17.51 0.25 -0.65
N VAL A 546 -18.80 0.56 -0.72
CA VAL A 546 -19.43 1.58 0.14
C VAL A 546 -19.23 1.24 1.60
N LEU A 547 -19.51 -0.01 2.02
CA LEU A 547 -19.33 -0.45 3.39
C LEU A 547 -17.88 -0.38 3.86
N ALA A 548 -16.93 -0.77 3.00
CA ALA A 548 -15.50 -0.64 3.29
C ALA A 548 -15.09 0.83 3.49
N TRP A 549 -15.59 1.74 2.66
CA TRP A 549 -15.31 3.18 2.81
C TRP A 549 -16.00 3.79 4.03
N LEU A 550 -17.22 3.37 4.35
CA LEU A 550 -17.90 3.82 5.57
C LEU A 550 -17.13 3.43 6.83
N SER A 551 -16.63 2.20 6.89
CA SER A 551 -15.83 1.73 8.03
C SER A 551 -14.50 2.46 8.17
N ALA A 552 -13.93 2.92 7.05
CA ALA A 552 -12.68 3.68 7.00
C ALA A 552 -12.87 5.20 7.15
N GLY A 553 -14.10 5.68 7.34
CA GLY A 553 -14.41 7.11 7.46
C GLY A 553 -14.32 7.88 6.12
N ARG A 554 -14.28 7.21 4.98
CA ARG A 554 -14.26 7.84 3.64
C ARG A 554 -15.68 8.16 3.18
N TYR A 555 -16.34 9.06 3.90
CA TYR A 555 -17.79 9.28 3.76
C TYR A 555 -18.18 9.93 2.43
N VAL A 556 -17.37 10.86 1.91
CA VAL A 556 -17.62 11.53 0.62
C VAL A 556 -17.60 10.51 -0.52
N GLN A 557 -16.59 9.63 -0.55
CA GLN A 557 -16.48 8.59 -1.56
C GLN A 557 -17.61 7.57 -1.44
N ALA A 558 -17.91 7.16 -0.20
CA ALA A 558 -18.97 6.21 0.10
C ALA A 558 -20.34 6.72 -0.39
N ASP A 559 -20.70 7.95 -0.08
CA ASP A 559 -21.98 8.56 -0.48
C ASP A 559 -22.08 8.76 -1.99
N SER A 560 -20.98 9.19 -2.63
CA SER A 560 -20.91 9.30 -4.08
C SER A 560 -21.18 7.95 -4.77
N LEU A 561 -20.53 6.87 -4.31
CA LEU A 561 -20.73 5.53 -4.89
C LEU A 561 -22.10 4.96 -4.52
N ALA A 562 -22.59 5.20 -3.30
CA ALA A 562 -23.89 4.74 -2.84
C ALA A 562 -25.05 5.30 -3.70
N SER A 563 -24.89 6.47 -4.31
CA SER A 563 -25.91 7.05 -5.21
C SER A 563 -26.25 6.17 -6.42
N TYR A 564 -25.35 5.26 -6.81
CA TYR A 564 -25.53 4.30 -7.89
C TYR A 564 -26.16 2.97 -7.44
N LEU A 565 -26.39 2.77 -6.14
CA LEU A 565 -27.03 1.58 -5.62
C LEU A 565 -28.57 1.62 -5.87
N PRO A 566 -29.20 0.46 -6.02
CA PRO A 566 -30.68 0.37 -6.06
C PRO A 566 -31.34 1.00 -4.82
N ASP A 567 -32.56 1.50 -5.00
CA ASP A 567 -33.31 2.15 -3.93
C ASP A 567 -34.23 1.15 -3.20
N GLU A 568 -33.66 0.02 -2.78
CA GLU A 568 -34.40 -1.05 -2.12
C GLU A 568 -33.50 -1.86 -1.16
N GLY A 569 -34.11 -2.40 -0.11
CA GLY A 569 -33.50 -3.36 0.80
C GLY A 569 -32.19 -2.87 1.42
N VAL A 570 -31.17 -3.73 1.40
CA VAL A 570 -29.83 -3.45 1.96
C VAL A 570 -29.12 -2.31 1.24
N TYR A 571 -29.37 -2.13 -0.04
CA TYR A 571 -28.77 -1.08 -0.86
C TYR A 571 -29.31 0.30 -0.46
N HIS A 572 -30.63 0.42 -0.32
CA HIS A 572 -31.27 1.65 0.18
C HIS A 572 -30.71 2.02 1.58
N LYS A 573 -30.63 1.04 2.47
CA LYS A 573 -30.06 1.26 3.81
C LYS A 573 -28.63 1.79 3.73
N ALA A 574 -27.77 1.23 2.85
CA ALA A 574 -26.41 1.72 2.64
C ALA A 574 -26.39 3.17 2.11
N ARG A 575 -27.30 3.55 1.23
CA ARG A 575 -27.45 4.94 0.74
C ARG A 575 -27.81 5.90 1.87
N VAL A 576 -28.77 5.53 2.70
CA VAL A 576 -29.24 6.35 3.84
C VAL A 576 -28.10 6.62 4.83
N TYR A 577 -27.37 5.58 5.22
CA TYR A 577 -26.28 5.75 6.18
C TYR A 577 -25.06 6.45 5.55
N ALA A 578 -24.77 6.23 4.29
CA ALA A 578 -23.71 6.96 3.60
C ALA A 578 -24.05 8.47 3.50
N ALA A 579 -25.30 8.81 3.19
CA ALA A 579 -25.76 10.19 3.17
C ALA A 579 -25.67 10.86 4.56
N ALA A 580 -26.10 10.17 5.62
CA ALA A 580 -25.97 10.67 6.98
C ALA A 580 -24.53 10.97 7.37
N LEU A 581 -23.64 9.99 7.19
CA LEU A 581 -22.24 10.12 7.56
C LEU A 581 -21.50 11.17 6.69
N ASN A 582 -21.97 11.41 5.47
CA ASN A 582 -21.49 12.51 4.62
C ASN A 582 -22.10 13.88 4.94
N GLY A 583 -22.95 13.98 5.97
CA GLY A 583 -23.50 15.25 6.45
C GLY A 583 -24.78 15.72 5.75
N ARG A 584 -25.45 14.86 4.96
CA ARG A 584 -26.77 15.13 4.37
C ARG A 584 -27.88 14.78 5.34
N TYR A 585 -27.82 15.34 6.54
CA TYR A 585 -28.67 14.97 7.68
C TYR A 585 -30.16 15.14 7.42
N GLU A 586 -30.53 16.28 6.85
CA GLU A 586 -31.93 16.67 6.64
C GLU A 586 -32.68 15.70 5.72
N GLU A 587 -31.96 15.05 4.80
CA GLU A 587 -32.54 14.13 3.83
C GLU A 587 -32.94 12.80 4.45
N VAL A 588 -32.20 12.35 5.49
CA VAL A 588 -32.27 10.97 6.00
C VAL A 588 -32.60 10.85 7.49
N ILE A 589 -32.73 11.97 8.20
CA ILE A 589 -32.97 11.97 9.65
C ILE A 589 -34.23 11.20 10.05
N GLN A 590 -35.29 11.28 9.26
CA GLN A 590 -36.56 10.60 9.57
C GLN A 590 -36.42 9.07 9.49
N GLU A 591 -35.69 8.57 8.50
CA GLU A 591 -35.49 7.14 8.29
C GLU A 591 -34.58 6.56 9.38
N ILE A 592 -33.46 7.21 9.67
CA ILE A 592 -32.52 6.78 10.71
C ILE A 592 -33.16 6.85 12.08
N SER A 593 -33.95 7.90 12.36
CA SER A 593 -34.66 8.07 13.62
C SER A 593 -35.73 6.98 13.85
N ALA A 594 -36.35 6.49 12.79
CA ALA A 594 -37.32 5.40 12.86
C ALA A 594 -36.69 4.04 13.22
N GLU A 595 -35.39 3.85 12.89
CA GLU A 595 -34.69 2.59 13.18
C GLU A 595 -34.28 2.45 14.67
N SER A 596 -33.84 3.54 15.30
CA SER A 596 -33.28 3.50 16.65
C SER A 596 -33.40 4.84 17.38
N PRO A 597 -33.95 4.87 18.63
CA PRO A 597 -33.94 6.08 19.45
C PRO A 597 -32.54 6.62 19.73
N PHE A 598 -31.53 5.74 19.80
CA PHE A 598 -30.13 6.14 19.97
C PHE A 598 -29.63 6.92 18.76
N ASN A 599 -29.89 6.39 17.56
CA ASN A 599 -29.51 7.06 16.32
C ASN A 599 -30.28 8.39 16.13
N GLU A 600 -31.55 8.46 16.55
CA GLU A 600 -32.33 9.72 16.59
C GLU A 600 -31.58 10.81 17.35
N VAL A 601 -31.12 10.50 18.57
CA VAL A 601 -30.38 11.47 19.40
C VAL A 601 -29.09 11.91 18.70
N LEU A 602 -28.36 10.98 18.11
CA LEU A 602 -27.11 11.30 17.40
C LEU A 602 -27.37 12.25 16.21
N MET A 603 -28.42 12.00 15.45
CA MET A 603 -28.81 12.87 14.32
C MET A 603 -29.24 14.26 14.79
N LEU A 604 -29.98 14.35 15.89
CA LEU A 604 -30.38 15.63 16.49
C LEU A 604 -29.15 16.43 17.00
N LEU A 605 -28.18 15.75 17.60
CA LEU A 605 -26.91 16.37 17.99
C LEU A 605 -26.11 16.86 16.75
N ALA A 606 -26.10 16.09 15.68
CA ALA A 606 -25.39 16.45 14.46
C ALA A 606 -25.98 17.72 13.80
N ILE A 607 -27.32 17.88 13.82
CA ILE A 607 -27.98 19.11 13.31
C ILE A 607 -28.06 20.23 14.34
N LYS A 608 -27.42 20.08 15.51
CA LYS A 608 -27.42 21.06 16.61
C LYS A 608 -28.83 21.38 17.19
N ALA A 609 -29.76 20.44 17.05
CA ALA A 609 -31.10 20.53 17.71
C ALA A 609 -31.02 20.11 19.19
N ASN A 610 -30.21 20.83 19.97
CA ASN A 610 -29.72 20.40 21.29
C ASN A 610 -30.86 20.15 22.31
N ASP A 611 -31.90 21.01 22.37
CA ASP A 611 -33.03 20.83 23.23
C ASP A 611 -33.81 19.53 22.96
N GLN A 612 -34.03 19.25 21.66
CA GLN A 612 -34.71 18.03 21.21
C GLN A 612 -33.86 16.80 21.49
N ALA A 613 -32.54 16.91 21.21
CA ALA A 613 -31.58 15.85 21.51
C ALA A 613 -31.58 15.49 22.99
N TRP A 614 -31.58 16.49 23.86
CA TRP A 614 -31.63 16.28 25.30
C TRP A 614 -32.93 15.62 25.77
N GLU A 615 -34.10 16.10 25.30
CA GLU A 615 -35.38 15.48 25.61
C GLU A 615 -35.46 14.00 25.24
N LYS A 616 -34.92 13.65 24.06
CA LYS A 616 -34.84 12.27 23.57
C LYS A 616 -33.77 11.46 24.31
N ALA A 617 -32.62 12.05 24.61
CA ALA A 617 -31.53 11.39 25.30
C ALA A 617 -31.94 10.88 26.69
N LYS A 618 -32.76 11.62 27.39
CA LYS A 618 -33.30 11.19 28.71
C LYS A 618 -34.05 9.86 28.66
N LEU A 619 -34.57 9.48 27.50
CA LEU A 619 -35.35 8.26 27.29
C LEU A 619 -34.49 7.06 26.90
N LEU A 620 -33.21 7.25 26.62
CA LEU A 620 -32.28 6.18 26.27
C LEU A 620 -32.04 5.24 27.48
N GLY A 621 -31.53 4.05 27.20
CA GLY A 621 -31.06 3.09 28.19
C GLY A 621 -29.83 3.58 28.99
N ASN A 622 -29.14 2.66 29.64
CA ASN A 622 -28.00 2.97 30.50
C ASN A 622 -26.71 2.24 30.08
N SER A 623 -26.56 1.86 28.80
CA SER A 623 -25.29 1.36 28.32
C SER A 623 -24.19 2.46 28.36
N PRO A 624 -22.92 2.11 28.40
CA PRO A 624 -21.84 3.10 28.49
C PRO A 624 -21.93 4.18 27.40
N LYS A 625 -22.18 3.76 26.16
CA LYS A 625 -22.31 4.70 25.02
C LYS A 625 -23.56 5.58 25.13
N GLU A 626 -24.70 5.05 25.63
CA GLU A 626 -25.89 5.84 25.85
C GLU A 626 -25.68 6.87 26.97
N ASN A 627 -25.01 6.49 28.07
CA ASN A 627 -24.66 7.44 29.13
C ASN A 627 -23.68 8.52 28.62
N TYR A 628 -22.71 8.16 27.77
CA TYR A 628 -21.82 9.13 27.13
C TYR A 628 -22.60 10.15 26.27
N ILE A 629 -23.50 9.69 25.42
CA ILE A 629 -24.32 10.58 24.57
C ILE A 629 -25.30 11.41 25.39
N LYS A 630 -25.85 10.87 26.51
CA LYS A 630 -26.63 11.68 27.47
C LYS A 630 -25.80 12.81 28.08
N ALA A 631 -24.53 12.54 28.39
CA ALA A 631 -23.63 13.56 28.90
C ALA A 631 -23.38 14.68 27.90
N VAL A 632 -23.09 14.33 26.65
CA VAL A 632 -22.93 15.29 25.54
C VAL A 632 -24.20 16.14 25.37
N ALA A 633 -25.38 15.48 25.30
CA ALA A 633 -26.66 16.18 25.12
C ALA A 633 -26.98 17.11 26.30
N ALA A 634 -26.69 16.67 27.53
CA ALA A 634 -26.91 17.46 28.75
C ALA A 634 -25.99 18.69 28.78
N ASN A 635 -24.71 18.53 28.44
CA ASN A 635 -23.75 19.62 28.44
C ASN A 635 -24.10 20.69 27.41
N ARG A 636 -24.58 20.28 26.24
CA ARG A 636 -24.99 21.22 25.18
C ARG A 636 -26.21 22.10 25.56
N VAL A 637 -26.93 21.76 26.64
CA VAL A 637 -28.04 22.54 27.19
C VAL A 637 -27.75 23.05 28.61
N ASP A 638 -26.47 23.19 28.96
CA ASP A 638 -25.97 23.71 30.25
C ASP A 638 -26.40 22.90 31.49
N GLU A 639 -26.83 21.64 31.34
CA GLU A 639 -27.16 20.74 32.43
C GLU A 639 -25.91 20.00 32.99
N VAL A 640 -24.91 20.79 33.40
CA VAL A 640 -23.54 20.35 33.77
C VAL A 640 -23.55 19.23 34.83
N VAL A 641 -24.34 19.35 35.91
CA VAL A 641 -24.39 18.32 36.96
C VAL A 641 -24.90 16.97 36.46
N LYS A 642 -25.85 16.99 35.53
CA LYS A 642 -26.34 15.75 34.91
C LYS A 642 -25.32 15.18 33.96
N ALA A 643 -24.64 16.03 33.17
CA ALA A 643 -23.58 15.63 32.28
C ALA A 643 -22.47 14.88 33.02
N LEU A 644 -21.95 15.44 34.12
CA LEU A 644 -20.95 14.78 34.97
C LEU A 644 -21.43 13.42 35.49
N SER A 645 -22.66 13.36 36.03
CA SER A 645 -23.21 12.10 36.54
C SER A 645 -23.34 11.01 35.48
N TYR A 646 -23.64 11.37 34.21
CA TYR A 646 -23.67 10.41 33.10
C TYR A 646 -22.29 10.00 32.65
N LEU A 647 -21.30 10.92 32.63
CA LEU A 647 -19.90 10.58 32.34
C LEU A 647 -19.32 9.59 33.33
N GLU A 648 -19.53 9.82 34.65
CA GLU A 648 -19.10 8.88 35.68
C GLU A 648 -19.64 7.46 35.46
N LYS A 649 -20.93 7.35 35.09
CA LYS A 649 -21.54 6.06 34.77
C LYS A 649 -20.95 5.43 33.53
N ALA A 650 -20.74 6.23 32.48
CA ALA A 650 -20.15 5.76 31.23
C ALA A 650 -18.73 5.22 31.46
N PHE A 651 -17.88 5.96 32.17
CA PHE A 651 -16.49 5.60 32.44
C PHE A 651 -16.33 4.43 33.42
N LYS A 652 -17.31 4.24 34.32
CA LYS A 652 -17.33 3.11 35.25
C LYS A 652 -17.49 1.80 34.53
N ASP A 653 -18.40 1.76 33.55
CA ASP A 653 -18.74 0.56 32.80
C ASP A 653 -17.89 0.35 31.54
N ASP A 654 -17.35 1.43 30.95
CA ASP A 654 -16.40 1.41 29.82
C ASP A 654 -15.32 2.50 29.96
N PRO A 655 -14.19 2.18 30.62
CA PRO A 655 -13.10 3.14 30.82
C PRO A 655 -12.49 3.71 29.56
N SER A 656 -12.60 3.02 28.39
CA SER A 656 -12.05 3.49 27.11
C SER A 656 -12.73 4.77 26.59
N LEU A 657 -13.95 5.05 27.06
CA LEU A 657 -14.66 6.29 26.75
C LEU A 657 -14.00 7.54 27.34
N ARG A 658 -13.09 7.40 28.31
CA ARG A 658 -12.29 8.53 28.84
C ARG A 658 -11.36 9.10 27.78
N ASP A 659 -10.73 8.22 26.99
CA ASP A 659 -9.82 8.65 25.94
C ASP A 659 -10.58 9.48 24.88
N ILE A 660 -11.80 9.04 24.56
CA ILE A 660 -12.68 9.77 23.65
C ILE A 660 -13.11 11.12 24.26
N ALA A 661 -13.53 11.12 25.52
CA ALA A 661 -13.96 12.34 26.22
C ALA A 661 -12.84 13.38 26.35
N SER A 662 -11.60 12.94 26.52
CA SER A 662 -10.44 13.83 26.63
C SER A 662 -10.16 14.67 25.38
N ILE A 663 -10.73 14.27 24.24
CA ILE A 663 -10.62 14.98 22.97
C ILE A 663 -11.97 15.52 22.47
N ASP A 664 -13.06 15.24 23.19
CA ASP A 664 -14.39 15.70 22.81
C ASP A 664 -14.59 17.15 23.23
N GLY A 665 -14.68 18.06 22.24
CA GLY A 665 -14.91 19.47 22.49
C GLY A 665 -16.18 19.78 23.27
N ASP A 666 -17.20 18.91 23.18
CA ASP A 666 -18.44 19.03 23.94
C ASP A 666 -18.28 18.70 25.44
N LEU A 667 -17.17 18.12 25.86
CA LEU A 667 -16.96 17.64 27.23
C LEU A 667 -15.69 18.20 27.90
N LEU A 668 -14.86 18.93 27.15
CA LEU A 668 -13.58 19.46 27.66
C LEU A 668 -13.74 20.35 28.89
N ASP A 669 -14.75 21.21 28.90
CA ASP A 669 -15.00 22.11 30.01
C ASP A 669 -15.36 21.38 31.30
N LEU A 670 -15.97 20.18 31.17
CA LEU A 670 -16.31 19.33 32.33
C LEU A 670 -15.10 18.58 32.90
N LEU A 671 -14.09 18.29 32.08
CA LEU A 671 -12.94 17.49 32.47
C LEU A 671 -11.76 18.34 33.00
N GLN A 672 -11.77 19.66 32.76
CA GLN A 672 -10.72 20.57 33.23
C GLN A 672 -10.87 21.01 34.69
N GLU A 673 -12.01 20.72 35.34
CA GLU A 673 -12.25 21.07 36.74
C GLU A 673 -11.74 20.00 37.76
N GLU A 674 -11.22 18.85 37.28
CA GLU A 674 -10.71 17.76 38.12
C GLU A 674 -9.16 17.76 38.33
N ASP A 675 -8.41 18.71 37.78
CA ASP A 675 -6.99 18.95 38.05
C ASP A 675 -6.81 20.15 38.98
#